data_c3e109308abc6d2041653faefb1756fb
#
_entry.id   c3e109308abc6d2041653faefb1756fb
#
_cell.length_a   1.000
_cell.length_b   1.000
_cell.length_c   1.000
_cell.angle_alpha   90.00
_cell.angle_beta   90.00
_cell.angle_gamma   90.00
#
_symmetry.space_group_name_H-M   'P 1'
#
loop_
_entity.id
_entity.type
_entity.pdbx_description
1 polymer ?
#
loop_
_entity_poly.entity_id
_entity_poly.type
_entity_poly.pdbx_seq_one_letter_code
_entity_poly.pdbx_strand_id
1 'polypeptide(L)'
;MKKTLNEVVKDRIMILDGAMGTMIQQYALTEEDFRGYRYRKTPGLMKGNNDMLNITRPDVVSDIHHKYLEAGADIITTNTFSSQRISQADYHLEEAAREMALAGARLARKAADEFATDERPRFVAGSVGPTNKTCSMSPDVSNPAAREIDYLTLYDVYLEQIEALVEGGADIILIETVFDTLNAKAAIDATMEAERRTGKTLPIMLSITVSDLAGRTLSGQTLEAVLASVSSYPLFSIGLNCSFGAPQMKPFLKELARKSPYYISAYPNAGLPNSMGEYDETAESMAPQMQEYVDEGLVNIIGGCCGTTEKFIAEYAKIVEGKQPHTPQPKSQTMWLSGLELLDVTPDIRFVNVGERCNVAGSRKFLRLINEKNYDEAVSIARKQVADGALVIDINMDDGLLDAREEMRTFLNIIASEPDIAKVPVMIDSSKWDVITAGLQCVQGKAIVNSISLKEGEEVFLSHARDVMRYGAAVVVMCFDEKGQATTYERRIEIAERAYRLLTEKVGMNPLDIIFDPNVLAIATGMSEHDNYALDFIRATEWIRKNLPGAHISGGVSNLSFSFRGNNYIREAMHAVFLYHAIGKGMDFGIVNPATKVAYGDIPTDQLEILEDVVLNRRADASERLVDLAEKIKLQQEALKNGAAQGATTATAAEPEWRKADVAERLSTALVKGVADYMDADLQEALAAYPKAVDIIEGPLMAGMNKVGELFGCGKMFLPQVVKTARTMKKAVAILQPYIEADKKEGTTTAGKVLMATVKGDVHDIGKNIVDVVMSCNNYEVIDLGVMVPAEQIVKKAVAENVDMIGLSGLITPSLEEMVNVATEMEHAGLDLPIMVGGATTSEMHVALKIAPVYSGIVVWVKDAAQNPLVAQRLMNADDRKKFKAELDDRYARLREEYAAHQQKLSSLDEARKNKLNLFE
;
A
#
# COMPACT_ATOMS: atom_id res chain seq x y z
N MET A 1 -20.90 -11.32 -37.13
CA MET A 1 -20.49 -10.13 -36.28
C MET A 1 -19.40 -10.61 -35.34
N LYS A 2 -18.27 -9.94 -35.27
CA LYS A 2 -17.22 -10.26 -34.27
C LYS A 2 -17.81 -10.20 -32.86
N LYS A 3 -17.60 -11.24 -32.04
CA LYS A 3 -17.99 -11.23 -30.63
C LYS A 3 -17.22 -10.16 -29.87
N THR A 4 -17.91 -9.47 -28.99
CA THR A 4 -17.30 -8.49 -28.08
C THR A 4 -16.52 -9.19 -26.95
N LEU A 5 -15.60 -8.46 -26.28
CA LEU A 5 -14.86 -8.96 -25.12
C LEU A 5 -15.79 -9.51 -24.02
N ASN A 6 -16.88 -8.78 -23.74
CA ASN A 6 -17.88 -9.15 -22.74
C ASN A 6 -18.67 -10.42 -23.11
N GLU A 7 -18.83 -10.73 -24.38
CA GLU A 7 -19.47 -11.96 -24.84
C GLU A 7 -18.52 -13.13 -24.70
N VAL A 8 -17.26 -12.96 -25.13
CA VAL A 8 -16.26 -14.04 -25.10
C VAL A 8 -15.93 -14.49 -23.67
N VAL A 9 -15.73 -13.54 -22.73
CA VAL A 9 -15.35 -13.85 -21.33
C VAL A 9 -16.46 -14.58 -20.57
N LYS A 10 -17.72 -14.46 -21.02
CA LYS A 10 -18.86 -15.20 -20.46
C LYS A 10 -18.95 -16.60 -21.01
N ASP A 11 -18.58 -16.80 -22.26
CA ASP A 11 -18.71 -18.06 -22.97
C ASP A 11 -17.60 -19.05 -22.61
N ARG A 12 -16.39 -18.56 -22.42
CA ARG A 12 -15.21 -19.40 -22.18
C ARG A 12 -14.11 -18.67 -21.42
N ILE A 13 -13.18 -19.44 -20.84
CA ILE A 13 -11.96 -18.90 -20.26
C ILE A 13 -11.09 -18.38 -21.40
N MET A 14 -10.62 -17.13 -21.26
CA MET A 14 -9.74 -16.47 -22.23
C MET A 14 -8.28 -16.69 -21.87
N ILE A 15 -7.43 -16.63 -22.88
CA ILE A 15 -5.99 -16.80 -22.73
C ILE A 15 -5.30 -15.46 -22.99
N LEU A 16 -4.66 -14.93 -21.97
CA LEU A 16 -3.70 -13.84 -22.07
C LEU A 16 -2.36 -14.43 -22.53
N ASP A 17 -1.53 -13.64 -23.17
CA ASP A 17 -0.19 -14.05 -23.58
C ASP A 17 0.77 -14.29 -22.39
N GLY A 18 2.03 -14.51 -22.69
CA GLY A 18 3.11 -14.72 -21.72
C GLY A 18 4.08 -13.54 -21.66
N ALA A 19 5.21 -13.76 -20.99
CA ALA A 19 6.18 -12.73 -20.71
C ALA A 19 6.90 -12.20 -21.96
N MET A 20 6.65 -10.95 -22.32
CA MET A 20 7.35 -10.25 -23.40
C MET A 20 8.86 -10.19 -23.13
N GLY A 21 9.28 -9.82 -21.92
CA GLY A 21 10.69 -9.74 -21.56
C GLY A 21 11.44 -11.07 -21.69
N THR A 22 10.83 -12.17 -21.23
CA THR A 22 11.40 -13.52 -21.37
C THR A 22 11.61 -13.90 -22.85
N MET A 23 10.65 -13.56 -23.70
CA MET A 23 10.77 -13.81 -25.13
C MET A 23 11.84 -12.94 -25.79
N ILE A 24 11.95 -11.67 -25.42
CA ILE A 24 12.99 -10.75 -25.90
C ILE A 24 14.39 -11.29 -25.57
N GLN A 25 14.60 -11.86 -24.40
CA GLN A 25 15.89 -12.44 -23.99
C GLN A 25 16.37 -13.55 -24.92
N GLN A 26 15.46 -14.33 -25.53
CA GLN A 26 15.81 -15.39 -26.48
C GLN A 26 16.50 -14.88 -27.76
N TYR A 27 16.31 -13.60 -28.10
CA TYR A 27 16.94 -12.98 -29.29
C TYR A 27 18.39 -12.53 -29.04
N ALA A 28 18.88 -12.59 -27.77
CA ALA A 28 20.23 -12.19 -27.40
C ALA A 28 20.66 -10.82 -27.98
N LEU A 29 19.73 -9.83 -27.89
CA LEU A 29 19.94 -8.49 -28.47
C LEU A 29 21.12 -7.78 -27.82
N THR A 30 21.88 -7.06 -28.65
CA THR A 30 23.03 -6.25 -28.24
C THR A 30 22.60 -4.81 -27.89
N GLU A 31 23.52 -4.04 -27.28
CA GLU A 31 23.30 -2.60 -27.03
C GLU A 31 22.99 -1.83 -28.34
N GLU A 32 23.62 -2.20 -29.45
CA GLU A 32 23.36 -1.60 -30.76
C GLU A 32 21.94 -1.91 -31.28
N ASP A 33 21.40 -3.10 -30.99
CA ASP A 33 20.02 -3.46 -31.32
C ASP A 33 19.02 -2.57 -30.55
N PHE A 34 19.25 -2.39 -29.26
CA PHE A 34 18.42 -1.51 -28.43
C PHE A 34 18.47 -0.05 -28.92
N ARG A 35 19.68 0.48 -29.19
CA ARG A 35 19.85 1.88 -29.66
C ARG A 35 19.30 2.11 -31.04
N GLY A 36 19.42 1.15 -31.92
CA GLY A 36 19.21 1.34 -33.34
C GLY A 36 20.03 2.51 -33.92
N TYR A 37 19.61 3.03 -35.04
CA TYR A 37 20.25 4.22 -35.64
C TYR A 37 19.92 5.51 -34.88
N ARG A 38 18.70 5.64 -34.38
CA ARG A 38 18.12 6.88 -33.85
C ARG A 38 18.75 7.32 -32.54
N TYR A 39 19.03 6.39 -31.64
CA TYR A 39 19.46 6.68 -30.26
C TYR A 39 20.95 6.44 -30.01
N ARG A 40 21.78 6.39 -31.10
CA ARG A 40 23.22 6.17 -30.99
C ARG A 40 23.98 7.16 -30.12
N LYS A 41 23.46 8.40 -29.97
CA LYS A 41 24.07 9.49 -29.21
C LYS A 41 23.45 9.71 -27.86
N THR A 42 22.39 8.98 -27.49
CA THR A 42 21.74 9.12 -26.18
C THR A 42 22.69 8.63 -25.10
N PRO A 43 22.92 9.39 -24.03
CA PRO A 43 23.81 8.95 -22.94
C PRO A 43 23.24 7.72 -22.21
N GLY A 44 24.07 7.04 -21.42
CA GLY A 44 23.68 5.85 -20.68
C GLY A 44 23.61 4.60 -21.55
N LEU A 45 23.06 3.52 -21.00
CA LEU A 45 22.87 2.24 -21.66
C LEU A 45 21.40 2.04 -21.95
N MET A 46 21.11 1.51 -23.11
CA MET A 46 19.75 1.26 -23.58
C MET A 46 19.33 -0.21 -23.43
N LYS A 47 20.32 -1.13 -23.35
CA LYS A 47 20.06 -2.55 -23.12
C LYS A 47 19.30 -2.74 -21.81
N GLY A 48 18.12 -3.37 -21.89
CA GLY A 48 17.17 -3.52 -20.77
C GLY A 48 15.91 -2.67 -20.94
N ASN A 49 15.94 -1.61 -21.76
CA ASN A 49 14.74 -0.86 -22.13
C ASN A 49 13.97 -1.61 -23.23
N ASN A 50 13.19 -2.59 -22.83
CA ASN A 50 12.45 -3.43 -23.78
C ASN A 50 11.43 -2.63 -24.61
N ASP A 51 10.88 -1.58 -24.06
CA ASP A 51 9.83 -0.76 -24.69
C ASP A 51 10.34 0.02 -25.90
N MET A 52 11.62 0.43 -25.87
CA MET A 52 12.21 1.11 -27.03
C MET A 52 12.34 0.20 -28.26
N LEU A 53 12.31 -1.13 -28.09
CA LEU A 53 12.33 -2.09 -29.19
C LEU A 53 11.11 -1.94 -30.12
N ASN A 54 10.01 -1.34 -29.62
CA ASN A 54 8.86 -0.96 -30.46
C ASN A 54 9.28 -0.05 -31.63
N ILE A 55 10.34 0.74 -31.42
CA ILE A 55 10.85 1.71 -32.40
C ILE A 55 12.10 1.15 -33.08
N THR A 56 13.00 0.52 -32.33
CA THR A 56 14.33 0.13 -32.86
C THR A 56 14.37 -1.28 -33.46
N ARG A 57 13.56 -2.21 -32.93
CA ARG A 57 13.45 -3.60 -33.39
C ARG A 57 11.97 -4.07 -33.44
N PRO A 58 11.11 -3.35 -34.19
CA PRO A 58 9.71 -3.72 -34.33
C PRO A 58 9.50 -5.13 -34.94
N ASP A 59 10.47 -5.65 -35.67
CA ASP A 59 10.51 -7.01 -36.16
C ASP A 59 10.47 -8.06 -35.05
N VAL A 60 11.27 -7.86 -34.00
CA VAL A 60 11.33 -8.76 -32.83
C VAL A 60 10.01 -8.73 -32.07
N VAL A 61 9.49 -7.54 -31.77
CA VAL A 61 8.23 -7.38 -31.04
C VAL A 61 7.06 -8.00 -31.82
N SER A 62 6.99 -7.76 -33.14
CA SER A 62 5.98 -8.38 -33.98
C SER A 62 6.07 -9.91 -33.99
N ASP A 63 7.27 -10.48 -34.11
CA ASP A 63 7.46 -11.94 -34.12
C ASP A 63 7.01 -12.58 -32.79
N ILE A 64 7.27 -11.93 -31.64
CA ILE A 64 6.81 -12.40 -30.34
C ILE A 64 5.27 -12.39 -30.28
N HIS A 65 4.61 -11.33 -30.70
CA HIS A 65 3.15 -11.29 -30.77
C HIS A 65 2.58 -12.40 -31.65
N HIS A 66 3.17 -12.67 -32.79
CA HIS A 66 2.74 -13.77 -33.69
C HIS A 66 2.87 -15.13 -33.00
N LYS A 67 4.02 -15.41 -32.35
CA LYS A 67 4.22 -16.66 -31.57
C LYS A 67 3.15 -16.88 -30.50
N TYR A 68 2.78 -15.84 -29.75
CA TYR A 68 1.73 -15.97 -28.74
C TYR A 68 0.34 -16.17 -29.35
N LEU A 69 0.04 -15.49 -30.45
CA LEU A 69 -1.23 -15.68 -31.17
C LEU A 69 -1.34 -17.06 -31.82
N GLU A 70 -0.25 -17.59 -32.40
CA GLU A 70 -0.14 -18.95 -32.89
C GLU A 70 -0.34 -20.00 -31.80
N ALA A 71 0.24 -19.76 -30.62
CA ALA A 71 0.07 -20.58 -29.43
C ALA A 71 -1.36 -20.57 -28.85
N GLY A 72 -2.20 -19.63 -29.28
CA GLY A 72 -3.61 -19.58 -28.91
C GLY A 72 -4.03 -18.45 -28.00
N ALA A 73 -3.21 -17.43 -27.80
CA ALA A 73 -3.59 -16.26 -27.00
C ALA A 73 -4.80 -15.55 -27.63
N ASP A 74 -5.79 -15.21 -26.81
CA ASP A 74 -6.97 -14.43 -27.17
C ASP A 74 -6.74 -12.94 -26.96
N ILE A 75 -5.92 -12.61 -25.96
CA ILE A 75 -5.51 -11.26 -25.59
C ILE A 75 -3.99 -11.23 -25.66
N ILE A 76 -3.42 -10.27 -26.37
CA ILE A 76 -1.98 -9.99 -26.36
C ILE A 76 -1.72 -8.65 -25.69
N THR A 77 -0.66 -8.58 -24.87
CA THR A 77 -0.24 -7.36 -24.20
C THR A 77 0.73 -6.55 -25.05
N THR A 78 0.58 -5.24 -25.07
CA THR A 78 1.54 -4.38 -25.76
C THR A 78 2.89 -4.39 -25.04
N ASN A 79 3.99 -4.23 -25.77
CA ASN A 79 5.33 -4.07 -25.19
C ASN A 79 5.52 -2.62 -24.69
N THR A 80 4.75 -2.23 -23.66
CA THR A 80 4.67 -0.84 -23.18
C THR A 80 4.64 -0.72 -21.66
N PHE A 81 5.09 -1.76 -20.97
CA PHE A 81 5.07 -1.84 -19.49
C PHE A 81 5.69 -0.61 -18.82
N SER A 82 6.81 -0.11 -19.35
CA SER A 82 7.53 1.05 -18.85
C SER A 82 7.49 2.25 -19.81
N SER A 83 6.56 2.30 -20.77
CA SER A 83 6.44 3.37 -21.76
C SER A 83 5.83 4.65 -21.20
N GLN A 84 6.31 5.11 -20.06
CA GLN A 84 5.89 6.37 -19.41
C GLN A 84 7.11 7.19 -18.99
N ARG A 85 6.94 8.52 -18.93
CA ARG A 85 8.04 9.47 -18.73
C ARG A 85 8.92 9.19 -17.50
N ILE A 86 8.30 8.72 -16.40
CA ILE A 86 9.02 8.47 -15.15
C ILE A 86 10.03 7.33 -15.32
N SER A 87 9.61 6.17 -15.86
CA SER A 87 10.52 5.04 -16.09
C SER A 87 11.49 5.32 -17.24
N GLN A 88 11.08 6.09 -18.26
CA GLN A 88 11.96 6.44 -19.38
C GLN A 88 13.01 7.51 -19.02
N ALA A 89 12.84 8.21 -17.88
CA ALA A 89 13.85 9.12 -17.35
C ALA A 89 15.15 8.40 -16.98
N ASP A 90 15.08 7.14 -16.55
CA ASP A 90 16.25 6.32 -16.24
C ASP A 90 17.16 6.09 -17.48
N TYR A 91 16.57 6.23 -18.67
CA TYR A 91 17.24 6.09 -19.96
C TYR A 91 17.45 7.43 -20.69
N HIS A 92 17.07 8.54 -20.09
CA HIS A 92 17.05 9.88 -20.75
C HIS A 92 16.18 9.89 -22.02
N LEU A 93 15.04 9.18 -21.96
CA LEU A 93 14.11 8.99 -23.09
C LEU A 93 12.67 9.42 -22.79
N GLU A 94 12.49 10.34 -21.82
CA GLU A 94 11.17 10.85 -21.41
C GLU A 94 10.31 11.32 -22.59
N GLU A 95 10.94 12.00 -23.53
CA GLU A 95 10.27 12.54 -24.72
C GLU A 95 9.86 11.47 -25.73
N ALA A 96 10.45 10.26 -25.64
CA ALA A 96 10.12 9.14 -26.51
C ALA A 96 9.03 8.22 -25.93
N ALA A 97 8.67 8.38 -24.65
CA ALA A 97 7.73 7.50 -23.94
C ALA A 97 6.39 7.36 -24.67
N ARG A 98 5.78 8.48 -25.06
CA ARG A 98 4.51 8.46 -25.82
C ARG A 98 4.64 7.74 -27.16
N GLU A 99 5.74 7.93 -27.90
CA GLU A 99 5.98 7.27 -29.18
C GLU A 99 6.18 5.76 -28.99
N MET A 100 6.88 5.34 -27.92
CA MET A 100 7.05 3.92 -27.59
C MET A 100 5.70 3.25 -27.31
N ALA A 101 4.83 3.90 -26.50
CA ALA A 101 3.49 3.41 -26.21
C ALA A 101 2.65 3.28 -27.49
N LEU A 102 2.63 4.31 -28.33
CA LEU A 102 1.91 4.33 -29.60
C LEU A 102 2.40 3.24 -30.56
N ALA A 103 3.71 3.10 -30.71
CA ALA A 103 4.31 2.11 -31.59
C ALA A 103 4.02 0.68 -31.11
N GLY A 104 4.16 0.42 -29.80
CA GLY A 104 3.86 -0.89 -29.20
C GLY A 104 2.40 -1.29 -29.41
N ALA A 105 1.46 -0.37 -29.18
CA ALA A 105 0.05 -0.63 -29.43
C ALA A 105 -0.26 -0.92 -30.90
N ARG A 106 0.35 -0.19 -31.83
CA ARG A 106 0.18 -0.41 -33.29
C ARG A 106 0.73 -1.77 -33.74
N LEU A 107 1.87 -2.20 -33.19
CA LEU A 107 2.45 -3.51 -33.47
C LEU A 107 1.53 -4.63 -32.99
N ALA A 108 1.06 -4.56 -31.76
CA ALA A 108 0.13 -5.54 -31.20
C ALA A 108 -1.20 -5.56 -31.97
N ARG A 109 -1.77 -4.38 -32.29
CA ARG A 109 -3.02 -4.29 -33.08
C ARG A 109 -2.87 -4.93 -34.42
N LYS A 110 -1.80 -4.65 -35.15
CA LYS A 110 -1.52 -5.26 -36.45
C LYS A 110 -1.46 -6.78 -36.36
N ALA A 111 -0.69 -7.31 -35.41
CA ALA A 111 -0.59 -8.76 -35.21
C ALA A 111 -1.96 -9.38 -34.83
N ALA A 112 -2.71 -8.78 -33.94
CA ALA A 112 -4.02 -9.27 -33.54
C ALA A 112 -5.02 -9.29 -34.71
N ASP A 113 -5.00 -8.28 -35.59
CA ASP A 113 -5.87 -8.23 -36.78
C ASP A 113 -5.56 -9.31 -37.81
N GLU A 114 -4.29 -9.71 -37.93
CA GLU A 114 -3.86 -10.80 -38.86
C GLU A 114 -4.42 -12.18 -38.42
N PHE A 115 -4.64 -12.38 -37.10
CA PHE A 115 -5.10 -13.64 -36.53
C PHE A 115 -6.58 -13.64 -36.15
N ALA A 116 -7.24 -12.49 -36.13
CA ALA A 116 -8.62 -12.38 -35.72
C ALA A 116 -9.59 -12.95 -36.75
N THR A 117 -10.57 -13.71 -36.27
CA THR A 117 -11.73 -14.16 -37.07
C THR A 117 -13.03 -13.74 -36.41
N ASP A 118 -14.17 -13.84 -37.10
CA ASP A 118 -15.48 -13.58 -36.52
C ASP A 118 -15.79 -14.53 -35.35
N GLU A 119 -15.32 -15.77 -35.42
CA GLU A 119 -15.54 -16.81 -34.42
C GLU A 119 -14.54 -16.68 -33.26
N ARG A 120 -13.34 -16.25 -33.53
CA ARG A 120 -12.26 -16.09 -32.55
C ARG A 120 -11.59 -14.71 -32.66
N PRO A 121 -12.21 -13.67 -32.11
CA PRO A 121 -11.62 -12.34 -32.11
C PRO A 121 -10.34 -12.34 -31.28
N ARG A 122 -9.39 -11.44 -31.61
CA ARG A 122 -8.18 -11.19 -30.85
C ARG A 122 -8.25 -9.77 -30.30
N PHE A 123 -7.84 -9.62 -29.05
CA PHE A 123 -7.87 -8.35 -28.34
C PHE A 123 -6.46 -7.88 -27.98
N VAL A 124 -6.29 -6.57 -27.91
CA VAL A 124 -5.03 -5.93 -27.53
C VAL A 124 -5.23 -5.27 -26.17
N ALA A 125 -4.48 -5.72 -25.18
CA ALA A 125 -4.39 -5.09 -23.87
C ALA A 125 -3.21 -4.13 -23.85
N GLY A 126 -3.48 -2.84 -23.70
CA GLY A 126 -2.47 -1.81 -23.50
C GLY A 126 -1.87 -1.97 -22.10
N SER A 127 -0.63 -2.46 -22.02
CA SER A 127 0.07 -2.66 -20.75
C SER A 127 0.51 -1.34 -20.15
N VAL A 128 0.10 -1.10 -18.92
CA VAL A 128 0.46 0.03 -18.06
C VAL A 128 1.05 -0.55 -16.78
N GLY A 129 2.37 -0.60 -16.70
CA GLY A 129 3.09 -1.10 -15.54
C GLY A 129 3.24 -0.04 -14.44
N PRO A 130 3.76 -0.43 -13.28
CA PRO A 130 4.07 0.50 -12.21
C PRO A 130 5.24 1.40 -12.60
N THR A 131 5.34 2.52 -11.89
CA THR A 131 6.55 3.37 -11.92
C THR A 131 7.51 2.97 -10.81
N ASN A 132 8.77 3.41 -10.91
CA ASN A 132 9.75 3.30 -9.84
C ASN A 132 9.48 4.26 -8.66
N LYS A 133 8.43 5.11 -8.75
CA LYS A 133 7.99 6.05 -7.72
C LYS A 133 6.60 5.71 -7.23
N THR A 134 6.39 5.89 -5.91
CA THR A 134 5.12 5.57 -5.26
C THR A 134 4.51 6.79 -4.60
N CYS A 135 3.16 6.88 -4.66
CA CYS A 135 2.41 7.96 -4.01
C CYS A 135 2.12 7.66 -2.53
N SER A 136 2.17 6.39 -2.09
CA SER A 136 1.76 6.01 -0.73
C SER A 136 2.92 5.79 0.23
N MET A 137 4.14 5.56 -0.26
CA MET A 137 5.30 5.27 0.57
C MET A 137 6.29 6.45 0.61
N SER A 138 6.94 6.65 1.76
CA SER A 138 8.00 7.64 1.87
C SER A 138 9.34 7.06 1.43
N PRO A 139 10.12 7.79 0.62
CA PRO A 139 11.50 7.42 0.30
C PRO A 139 12.48 7.75 1.44
N ASP A 140 12.06 8.57 2.40
CA ASP A 140 12.90 9.03 3.52
C ASP A 140 12.31 8.61 4.86
N VAL A 141 13.01 7.72 5.57
CA VAL A 141 12.64 7.25 6.91
C VAL A 141 12.56 8.38 7.93
N SER A 142 13.40 9.39 7.79
CA SER A 142 13.41 10.54 8.69
C SER A 142 12.29 11.53 8.42
N ASN A 143 11.68 11.45 7.23
CA ASN A 143 10.56 12.31 6.84
C ASN A 143 9.40 11.47 6.28
N PRO A 144 8.57 10.86 7.13
CA PRO A 144 7.46 10.00 6.70
C PRO A 144 6.41 10.74 5.86
N ALA A 145 6.39 12.08 5.87
CA ALA A 145 5.52 12.89 5.03
C ALA A 145 6.00 12.99 3.58
N ALA A 146 7.29 12.76 3.32
CA ALA A 146 7.86 12.89 1.98
C ALA A 146 7.24 11.90 1.00
N ARG A 147 7.08 12.32 -0.24
CA ARG A 147 6.71 11.47 -1.39
C ARG A 147 7.57 11.87 -2.58
N GLU A 148 7.99 10.87 -3.37
CA GLU A 148 8.77 11.13 -4.58
C GLU A 148 7.92 11.69 -5.71
N ILE A 149 6.62 11.39 -5.68
CA ILE A 149 5.67 11.84 -6.68
C ILE A 149 4.31 12.08 -6.03
N ASP A 150 3.59 13.06 -6.54
CA ASP A 150 2.19 13.29 -6.18
C ASP A 150 1.22 12.64 -7.17
N TYR A 151 -0.02 12.47 -6.71
CA TYR A 151 -1.08 11.81 -7.47
C TYR A 151 -1.34 12.45 -8.83
N LEU A 152 -1.38 13.80 -8.92
CA LEU A 152 -1.72 14.49 -10.15
C LEU A 152 -0.61 14.39 -11.19
N THR A 153 0.65 14.48 -10.76
CA THR A 153 1.80 14.26 -11.64
C THR A 153 1.79 12.84 -12.20
N LEU A 154 1.50 11.85 -11.36
CA LEU A 154 1.42 10.46 -11.80
C LEU A 154 0.21 10.22 -12.73
N TYR A 155 -0.93 10.83 -12.42
CA TYR A 155 -2.12 10.80 -13.27
C TYR A 155 -1.83 11.34 -14.67
N ASP A 156 -1.16 12.49 -14.80
CA ASP A 156 -0.81 13.09 -16.10
C ASP A 156 0.11 12.19 -16.91
N VAL A 157 1.08 11.55 -16.25
CA VAL A 157 2.02 10.63 -16.90
C VAL A 157 1.30 9.37 -17.41
N TYR A 158 0.40 8.80 -16.63
CA TYR A 158 -0.39 7.64 -17.09
C TYR A 158 -1.40 8.04 -18.18
N LEU A 159 -1.97 9.23 -18.11
CA LEU A 159 -2.89 9.71 -19.13
C LEU A 159 -2.22 9.84 -20.50
N GLU A 160 -0.99 10.38 -20.55
CA GLU A 160 -0.20 10.45 -21.79
C GLU A 160 0.04 9.05 -22.41
N GLN A 161 0.42 8.08 -21.58
CA GLN A 161 0.64 6.69 -22.02
C GLN A 161 -0.65 6.05 -22.52
N ILE A 162 -1.73 6.17 -21.74
CA ILE A 162 -3.03 5.55 -22.06
C ILE A 162 -3.62 6.14 -23.34
N GLU A 163 -3.57 7.45 -23.51
CA GLU A 163 -4.03 8.11 -24.76
C GLU A 163 -3.26 7.57 -25.98
N ALA A 164 -1.94 7.36 -25.85
CA ALA A 164 -1.12 6.77 -26.93
C ALA A 164 -1.51 5.31 -27.22
N LEU A 165 -1.79 4.52 -26.17
CA LEU A 165 -2.25 3.13 -26.33
C LEU A 165 -3.61 3.06 -27.04
N VAL A 166 -4.55 3.94 -26.69
CA VAL A 166 -5.88 4.03 -27.32
C VAL A 166 -5.77 4.50 -28.78
N GLU A 167 -4.91 5.48 -29.07
CA GLU A 167 -4.61 5.93 -30.42
C GLU A 167 -4.00 4.79 -31.26
N GLY A 168 -3.14 3.97 -30.64
CA GLY A 168 -2.48 2.82 -31.28
C GLY A 168 -3.39 1.63 -31.51
N GLY A 169 -4.61 1.61 -30.95
CA GLY A 169 -5.63 0.58 -31.16
C GLY A 169 -5.75 -0.47 -30.05
N ALA A 170 -5.36 -0.14 -28.83
CA ALA A 170 -5.66 -1.00 -27.68
C ALA A 170 -7.18 -1.09 -27.45
N ASP A 171 -7.65 -2.30 -27.14
CA ASP A 171 -9.06 -2.61 -26.84
C ASP A 171 -9.34 -2.55 -25.32
N ILE A 172 -8.32 -2.79 -24.52
CA ILE A 172 -8.35 -2.95 -23.07
C ILE A 172 -7.17 -2.14 -22.49
N ILE A 173 -7.34 -1.55 -21.33
CA ILE A 173 -6.21 -1.01 -20.55
C ILE A 173 -5.91 -2.00 -19.41
N LEU A 174 -4.71 -2.56 -19.43
CA LEU A 174 -4.20 -3.51 -18.45
C LEU A 174 -3.25 -2.77 -17.49
N ILE A 175 -3.75 -2.42 -16.32
CA ILE A 175 -2.96 -1.86 -15.20
C ILE A 175 -2.41 -3.05 -14.42
N GLU A 176 -1.14 -3.35 -14.59
CA GLU A 176 -0.57 -4.60 -14.10
C GLU A 176 0.60 -4.42 -13.13
N THR A 177 0.89 -5.49 -12.41
CA THR A 177 1.98 -5.54 -11.40
C THR A 177 1.81 -4.46 -10.33
N VAL A 178 0.55 -4.24 -9.93
CA VAL A 178 0.18 -3.22 -8.97
C VAL A 178 0.61 -3.63 -7.57
N PHE A 179 1.52 -2.86 -6.99
CA PHE A 179 1.97 -3.01 -5.60
C PHE A 179 1.64 -1.80 -4.72
N ASP A 180 1.17 -0.69 -5.30
CA ASP A 180 0.68 0.51 -4.64
C ASP A 180 -0.71 0.86 -5.19
N THR A 181 -1.73 0.78 -4.32
CA THR A 181 -3.12 1.01 -4.74
C THR A 181 -3.39 2.48 -5.08
N LEU A 182 -2.65 3.43 -4.49
CA LEU A 182 -2.81 4.84 -4.83
C LEU A 182 -2.29 5.12 -6.25
N ASN A 183 -1.19 4.49 -6.66
CA ASN A 183 -0.71 4.53 -8.04
C ASN A 183 -1.74 3.91 -9.00
N ALA A 184 -2.36 2.78 -8.61
CA ALA A 184 -3.42 2.15 -9.41
C ALA A 184 -4.64 3.06 -9.56
N LYS A 185 -5.06 3.77 -8.51
CA LYS A 185 -6.16 4.74 -8.59
C LYS A 185 -5.85 5.87 -9.59
N ALA A 186 -4.60 6.37 -9.62
CA ALA A 186 -4.18 7.37 -10.60
C ALA A 186 -4.27 6.84 -12.04
N ALA A 187 -3.88 5.59 -12.28
CA ALA A 187 -3.98 4.95 -13.59
C ALA A 187 -5.43 4.66 -14.01
N ILE A 188 -6.29 4.24 -13.06
CA ILE A 188 -7.73 4.07 -13.29
C ILE A 188 -8.38 5.40 -13.65
N ASP A 189 -8.11 6.45 -12.88
CA ASP A 189 -8.61 7.80 -13.12
C ASP A 189 -8.17 8.32 -14.50
N ALA A 190 -6.90 8.13 -14.86
CA ALA A 190 -6.37 8.46 -16.19
C ALA A 190 -7.07 7.68 -17.31
N THR A 191 -7.41 6.41 -17.08
CA THR A 191 -8.15 5.59 -18.04
C THR A 191 -9.58 6.11 -18.24
N MET A 192 -10.27 6.43 -17.16
CA MET A 192 -11.62 7.00 -17.21
C MET A 192 -11.64 8.36 -17.93
N GLU A 193 -10.61 9.17 -17.73
CA GLU A 193 -10.46 10.44 -18.47
C GLU A 193 -10.17 10.22 -19.96
N ALA A 194 -9.31 9.27 -20.32
CA ALA A 194 -9.05 8.90 -21.69
C ALA A 194 -10.32 8.38 -22.39
N GLU A 195 -11.14 7.58 -21.67
CA GLU A 195 -12.47 7.14 -22.15
C GLU A 195 -13.37 8.35 -22.44
N ARG A 196 -13.45 9.29 -21.50
CA ARG A 196 -14.25 10.52 -21.66
C ARG A 196 -13.80 11.38 -22.84
N ARG A 197 -12.47 11.53 -23.04
CA ARG A 197 -11.90 12.35 -24.13
C ARG A 197 -12.07 11.70 -25.50
N THR A 198 -11.94 10.40 -25.60
CA THR A 198 -11.98 9.66 -26.86
C THR A 198 -13.38 9.19 -27.25
N GLY A 199 -14.30 9.12 -26.28
CA GLY A 199 -15.64 8.54 -26.44
C GLY A 199 -15.62 7.02 -26.70
N LYS A 200 -14.49 6.34 -26.47
CA LYS A 200 -14.35 4.88 -26.58
C LYS A 200 -14.52 4.25 -25.21
N THR A 201 -15.26 3.17 -25.13
CA THR A 201 -15.28 2.33 -23.92
C THR A 201 -13.96 1.60 -23.76
N LEU A 202 -13.32 1.74 -22.62
CA LEU A 202 -12.01 1.19 -22.29
C LEU A 202 -12.13 0.23 -21.08
N PRO A 203 -12.39 -1.08 -21.31
CA PRO A 203 -12.39 -2.05 -20.22
C PRO A 203 -11.08 -2.03 -19.47
N ILE A 204 -11.16 -1.94 -18.13
CA ILE A 204 -9.98 -1.86 -17.25
C ILE A 204 -9.73 -3.24 -16.65
N MET A 205 -8.58 -3.84 -16.95
CA MET A 205 -8.04 -4.99 -16.25
C MET A 205 -7.06 -4.50 -15.19
N LEU A 206 -7.30 -4.84 -13.93
CA LEU A 206 -6.41 -4.52 -12.81
C LEU A 206 -5.73 -5.80 -12.31
N SER A 207 -4.41 -5.84 -12.31
CA SER A 207 -3.65 -6.99 -11.85
C SER A 207 -2.68 -6.61 -10.73
N ILE A 208 -2.87 -7.26 -9.58
CA ILE A 208 -2.18 -6.95 -8.33
C ILE A 208 -0.97 -7.87 -8.18
N THR A 209 0.10 -7.35 -7.63
CA THR A 209 1.26 -8.13 -7.22
C THR A 209 1.31 -8.20 -5.70
N VAL A 210 1.25 -9.43 -5.18
CA VAL A 210 1.39 -9.71 -3.75
C VAL A 210 2.86 -9.86 -3.42
N SER A 211 3.32 -9.17 -2.39
CA SER A 211 4.75 -9.07 -2.06
C SER A 211 5.22 -10.12 -1.06
N ASP A 212 4.31 -10.76 -0.33
CA ASP A 212 4.62 -11.74 0.70
C ASP A 212 3.60 -12.87 0.80
N LEU A 213 3.94 -13.93 1.54
CA LEU A 213 3.04 -15.06 1.79
C LEU A 213 1.88 -14.74 2.75
N ALA A 214 1.86 -13.56 3.35
CA ALA A 214 0.71 -13.07 4.12
C ALA A 214 -0.36 -12.39 3.23
N GLY A 215 -0.11 -12.27 1.93
CA GLY A 215 -1.07 -11.76 0.97
C GLY A 215 -1.17 -10.24 0.92
N ARG A 216 -0.10 -9.52 1.30
CA ARG A 216 -0.09 -8.06 1.27
C ARG A 216 0.65 -7.53 0.04
N THR A 217 0.20 -6.38 -0.44
CA THR A 217 0.95 -5.58 -1.42
C THR A 217 2.18 -4.96 -0.75
N LEU A 218 3.12 -4.45 -1.53
CA LEU A 218 4.30 -3.77 -1.00
C LEU A 218 3.93 -2.56 -0.12
N SER A 219 2.87 -1.83 -0.47
CA SER A 219 2.32 -0.73 0.33
C SER A 219 1.56 -1.18 1.59
N GLY A 220 1.49 -2.48 1.87
CA GLY A 220 0.99 -3.08 3.11
C GLY A 220 -0.49 -3.46 3.12
N GLN A 221 -1.26 -3.22 2.06
CA GLN A 221 -2.68 -3.59 2.01
C GLN A 221 -2.89 -5.09 1.83
N THR A 222 -3.91 -5.64 2.53
CA THR A 222 -4.45 -6.96 2.22
C THR A 222 -5.18 -6.94 0.88
N LEU A 223 -5.35 -8.10 0.22
CA LEU A 223 -6.12 -8.19 -1.03
C LEU A 223 -7.57 -7.71 -0.86
N GLU A 224 -8.19 -8.00 0.28
CA GLU A 224 -9.54 -7.53 0.59
C GLU A 224 -9.57 -6.00 0.70
N ALA A 225 -8.55 -5.38 1.28
CA ALA A 225 -8.43 -3.92 1.35
C ALA A 225 -8.22 -3.30 -0.03
N VAL A 226 -7.41 -3.93 -0.90
CA VAL A 226 -7.26 -3.48 -2.30
C VAL A 226 -8.60 -3.58 -3.04
N LEU A 227 -9.30 -4.73 -2.92
CA LEU A 227 -10.61 -4.91 -3.55
C LEU A 227 -11.62 -3.84 -3.08
N ALA A 228 -11.65 -3.54 -1.79
CA ALA A 228 -12.48 -2.46 -1.25
C ALA A 228 -12.08 -1.09 -1.81
N SER A 229 -10.77 -0.80 -1.88
CA SER A 229 -10.22 0.48 -2.38
C SER A 229 -10.60 0.77 -3.82
N VAL A 230 -10.83 -0.27 -4.63
CA VAL A 230 -11.18 -0.15 -6.05
C VAL A 230 -12.64 -0.53 -6.35
N SER A 231 -13.45 -0.86 -5.35
CA SER A 231 -14.82 -1.38 -5.51
C SER A 231 -15.80 -0.38 -6.13
N SER A 232 -15.49 0.90 -6.11
CA SER A 232 -16.29 1.98 -6.70
C SER A 232 -16.05 2.16 -8.20
N TYR A 233 -14.98 1.57 -8.75
CA TYR A 233 -14.60 1.72 -10.16
C TYR A 233 -15.23 0.64 -11.05
N PRO A 234 -15.49 0.95 -12.33
CA PRO A 234 -16.08 0.01 -13.28
C PRO A 234 -15.02 -0.92 -13.89
N LEU A 235 -14.32 -1.71 -13.07
CA LEU A 235 -13.32 -2.64 -13.55
C LEU A 235 -13.96 -3.76 -14.40
N PHE A 236 -13.30 -4.15 -15.47
CA PHE A 236 -13.63 -5.36 -16.23
C PHE A 236 -13.17 -6.61 -15.48
N SER A 237 -11.90 -6.64 -15.06
CA SER A 237 -11.36 -7.74 -14.26
C SER A 237 -10.43 -7.25 -13.18
N ILE A 238 -10.30 -8.07 -12.13
CA ILE A 238 -9.27 -7.95 -11.12
C ILE A 238 -8.53 -9.29 -11.04
N GLY A 239 -7.23 -9.26 -10.77
CA GLY A 239 -6.46 -10.49 -10.74
C GLY A 239 -5.11 -10.35 -10.12
N LEU A 240 -4.28 -11.37 -10.32
CA LEU A 240 -2.95 -11.48 -9.74
C LEU A 240 -1.93 -11.83 -10.81
N ASN A 241 -0.75 -11.22 -10.74
CA ASN A 241 0.39 -11.58 -11.57
C ASN A 241 1.71 -11.42 -10.82
N CYS A 242 2.74 -12.05 -11.36
CA CYS A 242 4.12 -11.94 -10.88
C CYS A 242 4.33 -12.44 -9.44
N SER A 243 5.50 -12.20 -8.86
CA SER A 243 6.01 -12.59 -7.53
C SER A 243 6.01 -14.07 -7.23
N PHE A 244 4.97 -14.81 -7.60
CA PHE A 244 4.78 -16.21 -7.23
C PHE A 244 4.53 -17.10 -8.45
N GLY A 245 4.84 -18.41 -8.29
CA GLY A 245 4.32 -19.46 -9.16
C GLY A 245 2.86 -19.78 -8.84
N ALA A 246 2.27 -20.65 -9.67
CA ALA A 246 0.86 -20.97 -9.57
C ALA A 246 0.43 -21.55 -8.21
N PRO A 247 1.16 -22.46 -7.55
CA PRO A 247 0.74 -23.00 -6.26
C PRO A 247 0.68 -21.95 -5.15
N GLN A 248 1.64 -21.01 -5.09
CA GLN A 248 1.69 -19.99 -4.07
C GLN A 248 0.62 -18.91 -4.28
N MET A 249 0.27 -18.61 -5.54
CA MET A 249 -0.76 -17.64 -5.90
C MET A 249 -2.18 -18.15 -5.62
N LYS A 250 -2.41 -19.46 -5.68
CA LYS A 250 -3.74 -20.08 -5.59
C LYS A 250 -4.58 -19.68 -4.38
N PRO A 251 -4.04 -19.63 -3.13
CA PRO A 251 -4.82 -19.19 -1.97
C PRO A 251 -5.39 -17.78 -2.12
N PHE A 252 -4.60 -16.86 -2.64
CA PHE A 252 -4.98 -15.47 -2.87
C PHE A 252 -6.01 -15.33 -4.00
N LEU A 253 -5.85 -16.14 -5.04
CA LEU A 253 -6.82 -16.20 -6.12
C LEU A 253 -8.19 -16.71 -5.64
N LYS A 254 -8.22 -17.70 -4.75
CA LYS A 254 -9.45 -18.18 -4.10
C LYS A 254 -10.14 -17.08 -3.29
N GLU A 255 -9.36 -16.27 -2.58
CA GLU A 255 -9.88 -15.13 -1.82
C GLU A 255 -10.56 -14.12 -2.73
N LEU A 256 -9.91 -13.72 -3.82
CA LEU A 256 -10.48 -12.83 -4.82
C LEU A 256 -11.74 -13.42 -5.47
N ALA A 257 -11.70 -14.66 -5.95
CA ALA A 257 -12.82 -15.33 -6.60
C ALA A 257 -14.06 -15.44 -5.70
N ARG A 258 -13.85 -15.56 -4.38
CA ARG A 258 -14.94 -15.63 -3.41
C ARG A 258 -15.66 -14.30 -3.18
N LYS A 259 -14.98 -13.16 -3.39
CA LYS A 259 -15.49 -11.83 -3.00
C LYS A 259 -15.70 -10.87 -4.17
N SER A 260 -14.98 -11.05 -5.27
CA SER A 260 -14.93 -10.08 -6.36
C SER A 260 -16.19 -10.10 -7.24
N PRO A 261 -16.79 -8.92 -7.51
CA PRO A 261 -17.85 -8.78 -8.50
C PRO A 261 -17.34 -8.61 -9.93
N TYR A 262 -16.01 -8.67 -10.13
CA TYR A 262 -15.33 -8.53 -11.41
C TYR A 262 -14.88 -9.89 -11.92
N TYR A 263 -14.61 -10.01 -13.22
CA TYR A 263 -13.94 -11.18 -13.79
C TYR A 263 -12.56 -11.35 -13.14
N ILE A 264 -12.08 -12.59 -13.04
CA ILE A 264 -10.82 -12.92 -12.40
C ILE A 264 -9.77 -13.28 -13.43
N SER A 265 -8.61 -12.62 -13.36
CA SER A 265 -7.43 -12.93 -14.17
C SER A 265 -6.26 -13.45 -13.31
N ALA A 266 -5.49 -14.40 -13.84
CA ALA A 266 -4.31 -14.93 -13.18
C ALA A 266 -3.21 -15.26 -14.20
N TYR A 267 -2.02 -14.67 -14.02
CA TYR A 267 -0.85 -14.96 -14.83
C TYR A 267 0.42 -14.98 -13.97
N PRO A 268 0.66 -16.16 -13.32
CA PRO A 268 1.79 -16.37 -12.44
C PRO A 268 3.10 -16.50 -13.22
N ASN A 269 4.22 -16.42 -12.49
CA ASN A 269 5.55 -16.74 -13.02
C ASN A 269 5.66 -18.26 -13.29
N ALA A 270 6.63 -18.65 -14.13
CA ALA A 270 7.00 -20.05 -14.37
C ALA A 270 7.71 -20.65 -13.13
N GLY A 271 7.01 -20.68 -12.00
CA GLY A 271 7.56 -21.02 -10.69
C GLY A 271 8.25 -19.82 -10.02
N LEU A 272 9.09 -20.12 -9.03
CA LEU A 272 10.01 -19.15 -8.43
C LEU A 272 11.36 -19.22 -9.15
N PRO A 273 12.08 -18.09 -9.27
CA PRO A 273 13.42 -18.14 -9.84
C PRO A 273 14.34 -19.02 -8.97
N ASN A 274 15.13 -19.85 -9.61
CA ASN A 274 16.14 -20.70 -8.97
C ASN A 274 17.31 -19.86 -8.45
N SER A 275 18.31 -20.50 -7.84
CA SER A 275 19.48 -19.85 -7.29
C SER A 275 20.37 -19.13 -8.33
N MET A 276 20.14 -19.37 -9.61
CA MET A 276 20.82 -18.69 -10.74
C MET A 276 19.95 -17.60 -11.37
N GLY A 277 18.73 -17.37 -10.82
CA GLY A 277 17.79 -16.40 -11.37
C GLY A 277 17.00 -16.91 -12.60
N GLU A 278 17.11 -18.21 -12.91
CA GLU A 278 16.39 -18.83 -14.03
C GLU A 278 15.10 -19.45 -13.52
N TYR A 279 14.16 -19.67 -14.44
CA TYR A 279 12.88 -20.31 -14.14
C TYR A 279 12.92 -21.78 -14.59
N ASP A 280 12.78 -22.69 -13.60
CA ASP A 280 12.91 -24.14 -13.84
C ASP A 280 11.58 -24.81 -14.26
N GLU A 281 10.44 -24.14 -14.08
CA GLU A 281 9.15 -24.68 -14.48
C GLU A 281 9.06 -24.76 -16.01
N THR A 282 8.62 -25.91 -16.50
CA THR A 282 8.31 -26.12 -17.92
C THR A 282 6.82 -25.96 -18.17
N ALA A 283 6.43 -25.80 -19.42
CA ALA A 283 5.03 -25.74 -19.80
C ALA A 283 4.24 -26.98 -19.32
N GLU A 284 4.87 -28.17 -19.40
CA GLU A 284 4.27 -29.44 -19.00
C GLU A 284 4.16 -29.56 -17.47
N SER A 285 5.11 -29.04 -16.69
CA SER A 285 5.05 -29.07 -15.22
C SER A 285 4.06 -28.05 -14.66
N MET A 286 3.91 -26.90 -15.31
CA MET A 286 3.02 -25.83 -14.86
C MET A 286 1.55 -26.05 -15.29
N ALA A 287 1.31 -26.71 -16.42
CA ALA A 287 -0.05 -26.93 -16.92
C ALA A 287 -0.97 -27.62 -15.89
N PRO A 288 -0.57 -28.68 -15.16
CA PRO A 288 -1.40 -29.27 -14.11
C PRO A 288 -1.73 -28.30 -12.98
N GLN A 289 -0.80 -27.39 -12.62
CA GLN A 289 -1.01 -26.39 -11.57
C GLN A 289 -2.05 -25.35 -12.01
N MET A 290 -1.98 -24.91 -13.27
CA MET A 290 -2.97 -24.00 -13.87
C MET A 290 -4.32 -24.69 -14.10
N GLN A 291 -4.30 -26.00 -14.39
CA GLN A 291 -5.51 -26.83 -14.48
C GLN A 291 -6.34 -26.78 -13.19
N GLU A 292 -5.67 -26.72 -12.02
CA GLU A 292 -6.38 -26.61 -10.75
C GLU A 292 -7.18 -25.29 -10.64
N TYR A 293 -6.67 -24.16 -11.17
CA TYR A 293 -7.43 -22.91 -11.22
C TYR A 293 -8.70 -23.02 -12.05
N VAL A 294 -8.58 -23.72 -13.19
CA VAL A 294 -9.67 -23.95 -14.13
C VAL A 294 -10.71 -24.90 -13.54
N ASP A 295 -10.27 -26.03 -12.97
CA ASP A 295 -11.15 -27.08 -12.42
C ASP A 295 -11.89 -26.62 -11.16
N GLU A 296 -11.27 -25.74 -10.37
CA GLU A 296 -11.93 -25.12 -9.21
C GLU A 296 -12.81 -23.91 -9.59
N GLY A 297 -12.89 -23.54 -10.88
CA GLY A 297 -13.71 -22.43 -11.34
C GLY A 297 -13.28 -21.06 -10.81
N LEU A 298 -11.98 -20.82 -10.68
CA LEU A 298 -11.45 -19.61 -10.05
C LEU A 298 -11.23 -18.46 -11.03
N VAL A 299 -11.14 -18.73 -12.34
CA VAL A 299 -10.62 -17.78 -13.33
C VAL A 299 -11.51 -17.60 -14.54
N ASN A 300 -11.44 -16.40 -15.13
CA ASN A 300 -12.01 -16.06 -16.43
C ASN A 300 -10.90 -15.87 -17.49
N ILE A 301 -9.72 -15.46 -17.04
CA ILE A 301 -8.58 -15.16 -17.91
C ILE A 301 -7.34 -15.78 -17.25
N ILE A 302 -6.59 -16.58 -18.03
CA ILE A 302 -5.29 -17.09 -17.60
C ILE A 302 -4.21 -16.72 -18.59
N GLY A 303 -2.98 -16.56 -18.11
CA GLY A 303 -1.81 -16.25 -18.91
C GLY A 303 -0.53 -16.58 -18.16
N GLY A 304 0.58 -16.04 -18.60
CA GLY A 304 1.87 -16.22 -17.96
C GLY A 304 2.61 -14.91 -17.72
N CYS A 305 3.41 -14.85 -16.64
CA CYS A 305 4.33 -13.78 -16.35
C CYS A 305 5.78 -14.28 -16.48
N CYS A 306 6.72 -13.76 -15.71
CA CYS A 306 8.15 -14.06 -15.87
C CYS A 306 8.47 -15.55 -16.06
N GLY A 307 9.37 -15.85 -16.99
CA GLY A 307 9.76 -17.21 -17.34
C GLY A 307 8.84 -17.94 -18.33
N THR A 308 7.63 -17.42 -18.60
CA THR A 308 6.69 -18.09 -19.51
C THR A 308 6.95 -17.72 -20.99
N THR A 309 6.68 -18.67 -21.89
CA THR A 309 6.86 -18.54 -23.33
C THR A 309 5.61 -18.99 -24.06
N GLU A 310 5.64 -18.96 -25.40
CA GLU A 310 4.57 -19.48 -26.27
C GLU A 310 4.20 -20.94 -25.97
N LYS A 311 5.14 -21.73 -25.45
CA LYS A 311 4.89 -23.14 -25.09
C LYS A 311 3.90 -23.26 -23.92
N PHE A 312 4.02 -22.40 -22.93
CA PHE A 312 3.08 -22.36 -21.79
C PHE A 312 1.69 -21.97 -22.27
N ILE A 313 1.61 -20.96 -23.14
CA ILE A 313 0.33 -20.51 -23.70
C ILE A 313 -0.33 -21.61 -24.53
N ALA A 314 0.44 -22.38 -25.28
CA ALA A 314 -0.08 -23.54 -26.02
C ALA A 314 -0.65 -24.65 -25.11
N GLU A 315 -0.03 -24.89 -23.96
CA GLU A 315 -0.59 -25.81 -22.95
C GLU A 315 -1.86 -25.23 -22.30
N TYR A 316 -1.87 -23.93 -21.98
CA TYR A 316 -3.07 -23.29 -21.43
C TYR A 316 -4.25 -23.35 -22.38
N ALA A 317 -4.03 -23.24 -23.70
CA ALA A 317 -5.07 -23.40 -24.71
C ALA A 317 -5.75 -24.78 -24.62
N LYS A 318 -4.99 -25.82 -24.29
CA LYS A 318 -5.53 -27.18 -24.14
C LYS A 318 -6.34 -27.34 -22.84
N ILE A 319 -5.83 -26.83 -21.72
CA ILE A 319 -6.49 -27.03 -20.40
C ILE A 319 -7.78 -26.24 -20.25
N VAL A 320 -7.99 -25.17 -21.00
CA VAL A 320 -9.25 -24.38 -20.94
C VAL A 320 -10.32 -24.85 -21.91
N GLU A 321 -9.99 -25.77 -22.82
CA GLU A 321 -10.93 -26.24 -23.84
C GLU A 321 -12.17 -26.91 -23.20
N GLY A 322 -13.35 -26.39 -23.54
CA GLY A 322 -14.62 -26.91 -23.00
C GLY A 322 -14.89 -26.59 -21.52
N LYS A 323 -14.04 -25.80 -20.86
CA LYS A 323 -14.20 -25.44 -19.45
C LYS A 323 -15.03 -24.17 -19.28
N GLN A 324 -15.79 -24.13 -18.18
CA GLN A 324 -16.63 -22.97 -17.86
C GLN A 324 -15.81 -21.90 -17.13
N PRO A 325 -15.99 -20.63 -17.49
CA PRO A 325 -15.33 -19.53 -16.76
C PRO A 325 -15.94 -19.31 -15.37
N HIS A 326 -15.16 -18.66 -14.49
CA HIS A 326 -15.64 -18.21 -13.20
C HIS A 326 -16.88 -17.31 -13.34
N THR A 327 -17.84 -17.47 -12.44
CA THR A 327 -18.99 -16.55 -12.32
C THR A 327 -18.67 -15.49 -11.26
N PRO A 328 -18.53 -14.20 -11.63
CA PRO A 328 -18.29 -13.13 -10.69
C PRO A 328 -19.35 -13.08 -9.58
N GLN A 329 -18.93 -12.73 -8.37
CA GLN A 329 -19.83 -12.61 -7.24
C GLN A 329 -20.78 -11.40 -7.41
N PRO A 330 -21.96 -11.41 -6.80
CA PRO A 330 -22.76 -10.19 -6.71
C PRO A 330 -21.95 -9.08 -6.03
N LYS A 331 -22.26 -7.82 -6.37
CA LYS A 331 -21.71 -6.68 -5.60
C LYS A 331 -22.07 -6.82 -4.13
N SER A 332 -21.15 -6.39 -3.26
CA SER A 332 -21.39 -6.41 -1.80
C SER A 332 -22.72 -5.76 -1.45
N GLN A 333 -23.41 -6.33 -0.47
CA GLN A 333 -24.62 -5.79 0.14
C GLN A 333 -24.31 -5.00 1.41
N THR A 334 -23.04 -4.88 1.77
CA THR A 334 -22.52 -4.12 2.90
C THR A 334 -21.56 -3.04 2.41
N MET A 335 -21.42 -1.97 3.18
CA MET A 335 -20.43 -0.93 2.91
C MET A 335 -19.03 -1.46 3.17
N TRP A 336 -18.14 -1.27 2.22
CA TRP A 336 -16.71 -1.55 2.36
C TRP A 336 -15.92 -0.26 2.46
N LEU A 337 -15.09 -0.17 3.48
CA LEU A 337 -14.08 0.86 3.67
C LEU A 337 -12.73 0.20 3.88
N SER A 338 -11.64 0.90 3.67
CA SER A 338 -10.32 0.31 3.91
C SER A 338 -9.25 1.34 4.27
N GLY A 339 -8.39 0.93 5.18
CA GLY A 339 -7.03 1.40 5.30
C GLY A 339 -6.09 0.34 4.67
N LEU A 340 -5.13 -0.19 5.45
CA LEU A 340 -4.36 -1.38 5.08
C LEU A 340 -5.19 -2.66 5.22
N GLU A 341 -6.29 -2.61 5.95
CA GLU A 341 -7.22 -3.72 6.16
C GLU A 341 -8.64 -3.32 5.75
N LEU A 342 -9.45 -4.30 5.41
CA LEU A 342 -10.86 -4.11 5.10
C LEU A 342 -11.66 -3.82 6.37
N LEU A 343 -12.49 -2.80 6.34
CA LEU A 343 -13.62 -2.63 7.25
C LEU A 343 -14.91 -2.94 6.47
N ASP A 344 -15.44 -4.13 6.67
CA ASP A 344 -16.73 -4.56 6.13
C ASP A 344 -17.84 -4.25 7.16
N VAL A 345 -18.68 -3.28 6.87
CA VAL A 345 -19.75 -2.82 7.78
C VAL A 345 -20.92 -3.80 7.72
N THR A 346 -20.69 -4.98 8.28
CA THR A 346 -21.70 -6.05 8.38
C THR A 346 -22.72 -5.75 9.49
N PRO A 347 -23.88 -6.42 9.51
CA PRO A 347 -24.86 -6.28 10.59
C PRO A 347 -24.34 -6.60 11.99
N ASP A 348 -23.23 -7.34 12.10
CA ASP A 348 -22.57 -7.63 13.39
C ASP A 348 -21.86 -6.40 13.96
N ILE A 349 -21.41 -5.49 13.08
CA ILE A 349 -20.89 -4.18 13.46
C ILE A 349 -22.09 -3.23 13.62
N ARG A 350 -22.64 -3.19 14.81
CA ARG A 350 -23.84 -2.38 15.10
C ARG A 350 -23.59 -0.88 15.03
N PHE A 351 -22.35 -0.46 15.26
CA PHE A 351 -21.98 0.94 15.29
C PHE A 351 -20.50 1.14 14.97
N VAL A 352 -20.20 2.01 14.01
CA VAL A 352 -18.85 2.39 13.60
C VAL A 352 -18.43 3.64 14.36
N ASN A 353 -17.51 3.47 15.30
CA ASN A 353 -16.89 4.58 16.04
C ASN A 353 -15.94 5.34 15.12
N VAL A 354 -16.26 6.59 14.79
CA VAL A 354 -15.37 7.52 14.11
C VAL A 354 -14.70 8.41 15.13
N GLY A 355 -13.38 8.29 15.28
CA GLY A 355 -12.62 8.99 16.33
C GLY A 355 -12.45 10.48 16.01
N GLU A 356 -12.92 11.37 16.90
CA GLU A 356 -13.01 12.84 16.71
C GLU A 356 -11.77 13.64 17.13
N ARG A 357 -10.69 13.00 17.64
CA ARG A 357 -9.60 13.74 18.33
C ARG A 357 -8.50 14.27 17.41
N CYS A 358 -8.46 13.87 16.13
CA CYS A 358 -7.59 14.44 15.10
C CYS A 358 -8.24 15.58 14.33
N ASN A 359 -9.08 16.36 15.01
CA ASN A 359 -9.78 17.51 14.46
C ASN A 359 -9.31 18.79 15.20
N VAL A 360 -8.70 19.73 14.45
CA VAL A 360 -8.13 20.96 15.03
C VAL A 360 -9.20 21.88 15.60
N ALA A 361 -10.42 21.89 15.07
CA ALA A 361 -11.54 22.65 15.61
C ALA A 361 -12.09 22.05 16.92
N GLY A 362 -12.03 20.71 17.06
CA GLY A 362 -12.58 19.96 18.20
C GLY A 362 -11.56 19.71 19.32
N SER A 363 -10.26 19.72 19.05
CA SER A 363 -9.20 19.34 19.96
C SER A 363 -8.11 20.41 20.08
N ARG A 364 -8.15 21.22 21.17
CA ARG A 364 -7.11 22.22 21.42
C ARG A 364 -5.69 21.65 21.51
N LYS A 365 -5.55 20.43 22.05
CA LYS A 365 -4.25 19.75 22.12
C LYS A 365 -3.74 19.45 20.70
N PHE A 366 -4.59 18.88 19.85
CA PHE A 366 -4.22 18.53 18.49
C PHE A 366 -3.87 19.79 17.67
N LEU A 367 -4.70 20.85 17.74
CA LEU A 367 -4.42 22.15 17.09
C LEU A 367 -3.05 22.71 17.51
N ARG A 368 -2.73 22.71 18.82
CA ARG A 368 -1.43 23.19 19.28
C ARG A 368 -0.28 22.39 18.68
N LEU A 369 -0.38 21.06 18.65
CA LEU A 369 0.66 20.17 18.13
C LEU A 369 0.89 20.39 16.64
N ILE A 370 -0.19 20.56 15.85
CA ILE A 370 -0.08 20.86 14.42
C ILE A 370 0.57 22.23 14.18
N ASN A 371 0.18 23.27 14.94
CA ASN A 371 0.81 24.58 14.87
C ASN A 371 2.31 24.58 15.22
N GLU A 372 2.68 23.79 16.20
CA GLU A 372 4.08 23.60 16.66
C GLU A 372 4.86 22.62 15.75
N LYS A 373 4.22 22.03 14.72
CA LYS A 373 4.78 20.97 13.85
C LYS A 373 5.29 19.74 14.64
N ASN A 374 4.73 19.52 15.82
CA ASN A 374 5.02 18.34 16.65
C ASN A 374 4.15 17.14 16.19
N TYR A 375 4.47 16.64 15.00
CA TYR A 375 3.69 15.55 14.41
C TYR A 375 3.83 14.23 15.17
N ASP A 376 4.94 13.95 15.80
CA ASP A 376 5.15 12.72 16.59
C ASP A 376 4.12 12.60 17.73
N GLU A 377 3.89 13.68 18.45
CA GLU A 377 2.89 13.71 19.51
C GLU A 377 1.47 13.74 18.91
N ALA A 378 1.25 14.40 17.80
CA ALA A 378 -0.04 14.43 17.10
C ALA A 378 -0.45 13.00 16.62
N VAL A 379 0.48 12.23 16.08
CA VAL A 379 0.30 10.82 15.70
C VAL A 379 -0.06 9.94 16.90
N SER A 380 0.49 10.22 18.08
CA SER A 380 0.14 9.49 19.31
C SER A 380 -1.35 9.59 19.63
N ILE A 381 -2.00 10.73 19.29
CA ILE A 381 -3.45 10.92 19.47
C ILE A 381 -4.22 10.00 18.51
N ALA A 382 -3.82 9.91 17.26
CA ALA A 382 -4.45 9.01 16.29
C ALA A 382 -4.31 7.54 16.72
N ARG A 383 -3.09 7.13 17.12
CA ARG A 383 -2.81 5.77 17.61
C ARG A 383 -3.66 5.42 18.82
N LYS A 384 -3.79 6.36 19.77
CA LYS A 384 -4.62 6.15 20.95
C LYS A 384 -6.10 5.94 20.59
N GLN A 385 -6.65 6.69 19.64
CA GLN A 385 -8.04 6.52 19.22
C GLN A 385 -8.30 5.12 18.66
N VAL A 386 -7.39 4.59 17.82
CA VAL A 386 -7.48 3.20 17.31
C VAL A 386 -7.38 2.19 18.45
N ALA A 387 -6.46 2.40 19.40
CA ALA A 387 -6.33 1.54 20.58
C ALA A 387 -7.55 1.58 21.49
N ASP A 388 -8.26 2.71 21.56
CA ASP A 388 -9.50 2.90 22.32
C ASP A 388 -10.75 2.38 21.55
N GLY A 389 -10.59 1.82 20.33
CA GLY A 389 -11.66 1.16 19.57
C GLY A 389 -12.26 1.99 18.43
N ALA A 390 -11.61 3.04 17.97
CA ALA A 390 -12.02 3.72 16.74
C ALA A 390 -11.84 2.79 15.54
N LEU A 391 -12.89 2.64 14.74
CA LEU A 391 -12.89 1.88 13.48
C LEU A 391 -12.57 2.77 12.27
N VAL A 392 -12.73 4.08 12.42
CA VAL A 392 -12.41 5.14 11.46
C VAL A 392 -11.81 6.31 12.22
N ILE A 393 -10.89 7.06 11.65
CA ILE A 393 -10.35 8.30 12.24
C ILE A 393 -10.79 9.49 11.41
N ASP A 394 -11.47 10.44 12.05
CA ASP A 394 -11.78 11.75 11.47
C ASP A 394 -10.57 12.68 11.57
N ILE A 395 -10.19 13.31 10.44
CA ILE A 395 -9.04 14.21 10.32
C ILE A 395 -9.51 15.53 9.74
N ASN A 396 -9.37 16.60 10.53
CA ASN A 396 -9.72 17.97 10.13
C ASN A 396 -8.57 18.92 10.47
N MET A 397 -8.18 19.75 9.48
CA MET A 397 -7.12 20.76 9.57
C MET A 397 -7.64 22.18 9.36
N ASP A 398 -8.96 22.41 9.45
CA ASP A 398 -9.58 23.72 9.22
C ASP A 398 -9.33 24.67 10.38
N ASP A 399 -8.30 25.49 10.27
CA ASP A 399 -8.00 26.60 11.16
C ASP A 399 -7.55 27.83 10.34
N GLY A 400 -7.85 29.02 10.85
CA GLY A 400 -7.56 30.27 10.13
C GLY A 400 -6.09 30.63 10.03
N LEU A 401 -5.22 29.99 10.82
CA LEU A 401 -3.78 30.21 10.86
C LEU A 401 -2.98 29.10 10.21
N LEU A 402 -3.63 28.00 9.80
CA LEU A 402 -3.01 26.85 9.14
C LEU A 402 -3.17 26.91 7.63
N ASP A 403 -2.18 26.43 6.89
CA ASP A 403 -2.38 25.95 5.53
C ASP A 403 -3.03 24.57 5.60
N ALA A 404 -4.36 24.54 5.69
CA ALA A 404 -5.13 23.31 5.90
C ALA A 404 -4.86 22.25 4.82
N ARG A 405 -4.59 22.66 3.58
CA ARG A 405 -4.30 21.78 2.45
C ARG A 405 -2.97 21.04 2.66
N GLU A 406 -1.92 21.79 2.99
CA GLU A 406 -0.59 21.24 3.24
C GLU A 406 -0.57 20.39 4.52
N GLU A 407 -1.23 20.85 5.59
CA GLU A 407 -1.32 20.09 6.85
C GLU A 407 -2.09 18.77 6.69
N MET A 408 -3.16 18.78 5.90
CA MET A 408 -3.91 17.56 5.58
C MET A 408 -3.02 16.54 4.85
N ARG A 409 -2.30 16.96 3.81
CA ARG A 409 -1.34 16.12 3.09
C ARG A 409 -0.25 15.59 4.01
N THR A 410 0.38 16.47 4.76
CA THR A 410 1.48 16.13 5.66
C THR A 410 1.05 15.09 6.69
N PHE A 411 -0.06 15.32 7.36
CA PHE A 411 -0.53 14.42 8.43
C PHE A 411 -1.01 13.07 7.88
N LEU A 412 -1.76 13.07 6.77
CA LEU A 412 -2.18 11.83 6.10
C LEU A 412 -0.99 10.99 5.63
N ASN A 413 0.03 11.63 5.06
CA ASN A 413 1.25 10.95 4.63
C ASN A 413 2.03 10.35 5.81
N ILE A 414 2.07 11.03 6.95
CA ILE A 414 2.72 10.54 8.16
C ILE A 414 1.99 9.29 8.69
N ILE A 415 0.66 9.38 8.87
CA ILE A 415 -0.11 8.26 9.42
C ILE A 415 -0.17 7.05 8.48
N ALA A 416 -0.03 7.24 7.16
CA ALA A 416 0.10 6.15 6.20
C ALA A 416 1.34 5.27 6.46
N SER A 417 2.39 5.83 7.09
CA SER A 417 3.60 5.11 7.50
C SER A 417 3.50 4.48 8.91
N GLU A 418 2.31 4.57 9.56
CA GLU A 418 2.05 4.05 10.90
C GLU A 418 1.05 2.88 10.84
N PRO A 419 1.50 1.62 10.77
CA PRO A 419 0.61 0.47 10.53
C PRO A 419 -0.52 0.32 11.56
N ASP A 420 -0.26 0.68 12.83
CA ASP A 420 -1.26 0.65 13.90
C ASP A 420 -2.42 1.60 13.66
N ILE A 421 -2.19 2.67 12.87
CA ILE A 421 -3.18 3.67 12.49
C ILE A 421 -3.70 3.38 11.09
N ALA A 422 -2.78 3.16 10.14
CA ALA A 422 -3.09 2.98 8.72
C ALA A 422 -3.98 1.76 8.43
N LYS A 423 -4.08 0.79 9.36
CA LYS A 423 -4.99 -0.36 9.24
C LYS A 423 -6.46 0.03 9.13
N VAL A 424 -6.88 1.12 9.77
CA VAL A 424 -8.26 1.61 9.71
C VAL A 424 -8.44 2.67 8.61
N PRO A 425 -9.63 2.77 8.00
CA PRO A 425 -9.95 3.85 7.07
C PRO A 425 -9.94 5.21 7.75
N VAL A 426 -9.74 6.26 6.96
CA VAL A 426 -9.79 7.65 7.41
C VAL A 426 -11.04 8.36 6.90
N MET A 427 -11.55 9.31 7.67
CA MET A 427 -12.53 10.29 7.26
C MET A 427 -11.82 11.62 7.05
N ILE A 428 -11.86 12.13 5.83
CA ILE A 428 -11.27 13.42 5.46
C ILE A 428 -12.32 14.48 5.64
N ASP A 429 -12.12 15.33 6.65
CA ASP A 429 -13.09 16.35 7.07
C ASP A 429 -12.55 17.76 6.78
N SER A 430 -13.25 18.52 5.98
CA SER A 430 -12.99 19.94 5.74
C SER A 430 -14.21 20.67 5.17
N SER A 431 -14.31 21.95 5.49
CA SER A 431 -15.25 22.87 4.86
C SER A 431 -14.79 23.37 3.48
N LYS A 432 -13.54 23.07 3.09
CA LYS A 432 -12.90 23.51 1.84
C LYS A 432 -12.68 22.34 0.91
N TRP A 433 -13.22 22.43 -0.30
CA TRP A 433 -13.16 21.31 -1.25
C TRP A 433 -11.74 21.00 -1.74
N ASP A 434 -10.89 22.00 -1.88
CA ASP A 434 -9.48 21.82 -2.24
C ASP A 434 -8.66 21.07 -1.17
N VAL A 435 -9.03 21.19 0.13
CA VAL A 435 -8.45 20.41 1.23
C VAL A 435 -8.92 18.96 1.15
N ILE A 436 -10.22 18.73 0.90
CA ILE A 436 -10.78 17.38 0.70
C ILE A 436 -10.07 16.65 -0.44
N THR A 437 -9.97 17.29 -1.61
CA THR A 437 -9.32 16.69 -2.78
C THR A 437 -7.84 16.42 -2.54
N ALA A 438 -7.13 17.33 -1.87
CA ALA A 438 -5.73 17.11 -1.49
C ALA A 438 -5.57 15.90 -0.55
N GLY A 439 -6.50 15.72 0.39
CA GLY A 439 -6.52 14.55 1.27
C GLY A 439 -6.79 13.25 0.52
N LEU A 440 -7.78 13.24 -0.39
CA LEU A 440 -8.11 12.06 -1.21
C LEU A 440 -6.93 11.60 -2.09
N GLN A 441 -6.10 12.53 -2.53
CA GLN A 441 -4.88 12.24 -3.32
C GLN A 441 -3.74 11.63 -2.50
N CYS A 442 -3.90 11.49 -1.18
CA CYS A 442 -2.90 10.89 -0.29
C CYS A 442 -3.31 9.50 0.25
N VAL A 443 -4.56 9.07 0.01
CA VAL A 443 -5.11 7.87 0.66
C VAL A 443 -5.26 6.71 -0.34
N GLN A 444 -4.51 5.63 -0.12
CA GLN A 444 -4.61 4.43 -0.95
C GLN A 444 -5.91 3.62 -0.71
N GLY A 445 -6.42 3.63 0.52
CA GLY A 445 -7.64 2.94 0.91
C GLY A 445 -8.92 3.62 0.43
N LYS A 446 -10.07 3.03 0.77
CA LYS A 446 -11.38 3.64 0.56
C LYS A 446 -11.74 4.49 1.77
N ALA A 447 -11.56 5.80 1.65
CA ALA A 447 -11.82 6.81 2.67
C ALA A 447 -13.30 7.23 2.69
N ILE A 448 -13.66 8.02 3.70
CA ILE A 448 -14.93 8.75 3.78
C ILE A 448 -14.64 10.25 3.61
N VAL A 449 -15.42 10.93 2.79
CA VAL A 449 -15.41 12.40 2.70
C VAL A 449 -16.44 12.98 3.66
N ASN A 450 -16.05 13.94 4.47
CA ASN A 450 -16.92 14.71 5.37
C ASN A 450 -16.76 16.21 5.05
N SER A 451 -17.66 16.84 4.33
CA SER A 451 -18.91 16.38 3.78
C SER A 451 -19.30 17.14 2.52
N ILE A 452 -20.36 16.70 1.87
CA ILE A 452 -21.04 17.48 0.82
C ILE A 452 -22.45 17.86 1.27
N SER A 453 -23.02 18.91 0.69
CA SER A 453 -24.38 19.36 0.96
C SER A 453 -24.95 20.18 -0.19
N LEU A 454 -26.28 20.38 -0.19
CA LEU A 454 -26.99 21.23 -1.16
C LEU A 454 -26.92 22.73 -0.83
N LYS A 455 -26.10 23.14 0.15
CA LYS A 455 -25.97 24.53 0.61
C LYS A 455 -25.61 25.50 -0.52
N GLU A 456 -24.70 25.09 -1.41
CA GLU A 456 -24.23 25.88 -2.55
C GLU A 456 -24.96 25.56 -3.86
N GLY A 457 -26.06 24.80 -3.76
CA GLY A 457 -26.90 24.40 -4.88
C GLY A 457 -26.54 23.06 -5.49
N GLU A 458 -27.40 22.62 -6.40
CA GLU A 458 -27.33 21.29 -6.99
C GLU A 458 -26.10 21.04 -7.87
N GLU A 459 -25.66 22.06 -8.65
CA GLU A 459 -24.51 21.88 -9.56
C GLU A 459 -23.21 21.61 -8.80
N VAL A 460 -22.94 22.37 -7.74
CA VAL A 460 -21.78 22.18 -6.87
C VAL A 460 -21.85 20.83 -6.18
N PHE A 461 -23.01 20.48 -5.63
CA PHE A 461 -23.25 19.17 -4.99
C PHE A 461 -22.94 18.00 -5.91
N LEU A 462 -23.44 18.03 -7.16
CA LEU A 462 -23.19 17.00 -8.16
C LEU A 462 -21.72 16.96 -8.60
N SER A 463 -21.07 18.11 -8.69
CA SER A 463 -19.63 18.16 -9.00
C SER A 463 -18.79 17.50 -7.91
N HIS A 464 -19.03 17.87 -6.65
CA HIS A 464 -18.35 17.26 -5.50
C HIS A 464 -18.62 15.74 -5.42
N ALA A 465 -19.85 15.30 -5.66
CA ALA A 465 -20.17 13.88 -5.67
C ALA A 465 -19.43 13.09 -6.77
N ARG A 466 -19.22 13.70 -7.96
CA ARG A 466 -18.42 13.08 -9.02
C ARG A 466 -16.94 12.98 -8.63
N ASP A 467 -16.40 13.99 -7.96
CA ASP A 467 -15.01 13.94 -7.45
C ASP A 467 -14.86 12.85 -6.38
N VAL A 468 -15.84 12.70 -5.48
CA VAL A 468 -15.83 11.58 -4.48
C VAL A 468 -15.76 10.22 -5.19
N MET A 469 -16.59 10.02 -6.22
CA MET A 469 -16.55 8.79 -7.02
C MET A 469 -15.24 8.62 -7.79
N ARG A 470 -14.70 9.69 -8.34
CA ARG A 470 -13.41 9.71 -9.05
C ARG A 470 -12.27 9.18 -8.17
N TYR A 471 -12.25 9.52 -6.89
CA TYR A 471 -11.24 9.03 -5.94
C TYR A 471 -11.66 7.75 -5.21
N GLY A 472 -12.82 7.19 -5.53
CA GLY A 472 -13.29 5.91 -4.98
C GLY A 472 -13.68 5.95 -3.51
N ALA A 473 -14.12 7.10 -2.98
CA ALA A 473 -14.48 7.29 -1.59
C ALA A 473 -15.98 7.12 -1.32
N ALA A 474 -16.33 6.91 -0.05
CA ALA A 474 -17.68 7.10 0.48
C ALA A 474 -17.88 8.56 0.94
N VAL A 475 -19.12 8.97 1.20
CA VAL A 475 -19.40 10.39 1.48
C VAL A 475 -20.43 10.58 2.58
N VAL A 476 -20.16 11.51 3.49
CA VAL A 476 -21.14 12.09 4.40
C VAL A 476 -21.92 13.18 3.67
N VAL A 477 -23.24 13.09 3.73
CA VAL A 477 -24.18 14.07 3.15
C VAL A 477 -24.90 14.77 4.28
N MET A 478 -24.57 16.03 4.49
CA MET A 478 -25.23 16.83 5.52
C MET A 478 -26.60 17.32 5.06
N CYS A 479 -27.58 17.29 5.95
CA CYS A 479 -28.91 17.84 5.71
C CYS A 479 -28.93 19.38 5.77
N PHE A 480 -28.21 19.98 4.79
CA PHE A 480 -28.22 21.42 4.48
C PHE A 480 -28.65 21.62 3.04
N ASP A 481 -29.46 22.64 2.78
CA ASP A 481 -29.77 23.10 1.45
C ASP A 481 -29.59 24.61 1.29
N GLU A 482 -30.03 25.17 0.20
CA GLU A 482 -29.98 26.60 -0.14
C GLU A 482 -30.71 27.49 0.90
N LYS A 483 -31.64 26.91 1.71
CA LYS A 483 -32.32 27.60 2.79
C LYS A 483 -31.61 27.49 4.14
N GLY A 484 -30.53 26.74 4.20
CA GLY A 484 -29.72 26.55 5.40
C GLY A 484 -29.86 25.16 6.04
N GLN A 485 -29.40 25.06 7.30
CA GLN A 485 -29.37 23.83 8.06
C GLN A 485 -30.79 23.33 8.42
N ALA A 486 -31.02 22.02 8.24
CA ALA A 486 -32.26 21.42 8.70
C ALA A 486 -32.26 21.27 10.22
N THR A 487 -33.27 21.86 10.87
CA THR A 487 -33.48 21.78 12.31
C THR A 487 -34.67 20.91 12.69
N THR A 488 -35.67 20.82 11.84
CA THR A 488 -36.88 20.03 12.06
C THR A 488 -36.83 18.67 11.37
N TYR A 489 -37.61 17.72 11.86
CA TYR A 489 -37.77 16.39 11.26
C TYR A 489 -38.13 16.47 9.77
N GLU A 490 -39.14 17.28 9.40
CA GLU A 490 -39.62 17.39 8.02
C GLU A 490 -38.55 17.88 7.06
N ARG A 491 -37.74 18.88 7.48
CA ARG A 491 -36.66 19.42 6.67
C ARG A 491 -35.50 18.41 6.48
N ARG A 492 -35.19 17.65 7.51
CA ARG A 492 -34.17 16.62 7.47
C ARG A 492 -34.51 15.54 6.44
N ILE A 493 -35.70 15.02 6.45
CA ILE A 493 -36.14 13.99 5.51
C ILE A 493 -36.33 14.53 4.07
N GLU A 494 -36.81 15.76 3.89
CA GLU A 494 -36.91 16.40 2.58
C GLU A 494 -35.56 16.53 1.89
N ILE A 495 -34.55 17.03 2.62
CA ILE A 495 -33.22 17.23 2.08
C ILE A 495 -32.54 15.88 1.84
N ALA A 496 -32.66 14.92 2.76
CA ALA A 496 -32.07 13.59 2.61
C ALA A 496 -32.64 12.87 1.38
N GLU A 497 -33.96 12.91 1.16
CA GLU A 497 -34.60 12.31 -0.02
C GLU A 497 -34.14 12.96 -1.31
N ARG A 498 -34.07 14.29 -1.36
CA ARG A 498 -33.58 15.03 -2.53
C ARG A 498 -32.12 14.68 -2.85
N ALA A 499 -31.26 14.72 -1.85
CA ALA A 499 -29.86 14.41 -2.02
C ALA A 499 -29.63 12.95 -2.45
N TYR A 500 -30.37 12.00 -1.85
CA TYR A 500 -30.29 10.58 -2.22
C TYR A 500 -30.65 10.36 -3.70
N ARG A 501 -31.75 10.95 -4.19
CA ARG A 501 -32.12 10.84 -5.62
C ARG A 501 -31.09 11.44 -6.54
N LEU A 502 -30.54 12.60 -6.21
CA LEU A 502 -29.48 13.24 -6.99
C LEU A 502 -28.23 12.36 -7.09
N LEU A 503 -27.79 11.77 -5.98
CA LEU A 503 -26.61 10.92 -5.94
C LEU A 503 -26.82 9.60 -6.69
N THR A 504 -27.95 8.94 -6.47
CA THR A 504 -28.21 7.62 -7.06
C THR A 504 -28.63 7.69 -8.52
N GLU A 505 -29.51 8.66 -8.89
CA GLU A 505 -30.08 8.73 -10.22
C GLU A 505 -29.27 9.58 -11.21
N LYS A 506 -28.68 10.72 -10.76
CA LYS A 506 -27.91 11.60 -11.65
C LYS A 506 -26.41 11.30 -11.66
N VAL A 507 -25.84 10.89 -10.53
CA VAL A 507 -24.40 10.59 -10.40
C VAL A 507 -24.14 9.10 -10.55
N GLY A 508 -25.08 8.24 -10.17
CA GLY A 508 -24.94 6.78 -10.19
C GLY A 508 -24.11 6.24 -9.01
N MET A 509 -24.06 7.01 -7.91
CA MET A 509 -23.36 6.59 -6.69
C MET A 509 -24.04 5.37 -6.07
N ASN A 510 -23.23 4.42 -5.60
CA ASN A 510 -23.74 3.27 -4.85
C ASN A 510 -24.40 3.76 -3.54
N PRO A 511 -25.66 3.42 -3.27
CA PRO A 511 -26.31 3.78 -2.02
C PRO A 511 -25.55 3.41 -0.75
N LEU A 512 -24.80 2.30 -0.78
CA LEU A 512 -23.94 1.86 0.33
C LEU A 512 -22.77 2.81 0.62
N ASP A 513 -22.41 3.71 -0.28
CA ASP A 513 -21.34 4.68 -0.09
C ASP A 513 -21.87 6.05 0.41
N ILE A 514 -23.17 6.15 0.69
CA ILE A 514 -23.86 7.36 1.15
C ILE A 514 -24.11 7.28 2.66
N ILE A 515 -23.63 8.26 3.41
CA ILE A 515 -23.81 8.39 4.86
C ILE A 515 -24.54 9.71 5.13
N PHE A 516 -25.78 9.69 5.58
CA PHE A 516 -26.49 10.91 5.93
C PHE A 516 -26.11 11.42 7.32
N ASP A 517 -25.86 12.73 7.45
CA ASP A 517 -25.83 13.42 8.75
C ASP A 517 -27.06 14.34 8.85
N PRO A 518 -28.09 13.92 9.60
CA PRO A 518 -29.30 14.73 9.85
C PRO A 518 -29.06 15.95 10.75
N ASN A 519 -27.85 16.28 11.07
CA ASN A 519 -27.38 17.35 11.98
C ASN A 519 -27.71 17.12 13.46
N VAL A 520 -26.70 16.71 14.23
CA VAL A 520 -26.77 16.69 15.70
C VAL A 520 -26.61 18.12 16.23
N LEU A 521 -27.63 18.64 16.84
CA LEU A 521 -27.68 20.00 17.38
C LEU A 521 -27.74 20.00 18.90
N ALA A 522 -27.30 21.10 19.51
CA ALA A 522 -27.31 21.22 20.97
C ALA A 522 -28.71 21.27 21.54
N ILE A 523 -28.93 20.52 22.62
CA ILE A 523 -30.18 20.51 23.40
C ILE A 523 -29.96 21.07 24.80
N ALA A 524 -31.01 21.24 25.55
CA ALA A 524 -31.01 21.79 26.93
C ALA A 524 -30.27 23.15 27.00
N THR A 525 -30.50 24.00 26.04
CA THR A 525 -29.91 25.36 25.94
C THR A 525 -30.71 26.43 26.70
N GLY A 526 -31.89 26.08 27.23
CA GLY A 526 -32.84 27.00 27.78
C GLY A 526 -33.80 27.69 26.75
N MET A 527 -33.68 27.30 25.45
CA MET A 527 -34.54 27.77 24.38
C MET A 527 -35.49 26.63 23.95
N SER A 528 -36.80 26.82 24.02
CA SER A 528 -37.80 25.78 23.73
C SER A 528 -37.75 25.25 22.29
N GLU A 529 -37.27 26.06 21.34
CA GLU A 529 -37.08 25.68 19.95
C GLU A 529 -36.03 24.57 19.76
N HIS A 530 -35.10 24.43 20.73
CA HIS A 530 -34.05 23.42 20.70
C HIS A 530 -34.43 22.08 21.36
N ASP A 531 -35.55 22.03 22.06
CA ASP A 531 -35.92 20.86 22.87
C ASP A 531 -36.23 19.61 22.03
N ASN A 532 -36.64 19.76 20.75
CA ASN A 532 -36.93 18.65 19.84
C ASN A 532 -35.74 18.18 19.01
N TYR A 533 -34.61 18.86 18.99
CA TYR A 533 -33.53 18.61 18.07
C TYR A 533 -32.99 17.17 18.10
N ALA A 534 -32.84 16.59 19.29
CA ALA A 534 -32.38 15.20 19.44
C ALA A 534 -33.48 14.20 19.02
N LEU A 535 -34.74 14.43 19.44
CA LEU A 535 -35.87 13.58 19.07
C LEU A 535 -36.11 13.60 17.56
N ASP A 536 -36.04 14.77 16.92
CA ASP A 536 -36.19 14.92 15.48
C ASP A 536 -35.04 14.26 14.70
N PHE A 537 -33.80 14.25 15.24
CA PHE A 537 -32.70 13.48 14.68
C PHE A 537 -33.03 11.97 14.72
N ILE A 538 -33.43 11.45 15.87
CA ILE A 538 -33.77 10.04 16.07
C ILE A 538 -34.93 9.61 15.13
N ARG A 539 -35.92 10.43 14.95
CA ARG A 539 -37.04 10.18 14.03
C ARG A 539 -36.62 10.22 12.56
N ALA A 540 -35.78 11.19 12.19
CA ALA A 540 -35.22 11.29 10.85
C ALA A 540 -34.33 10.08 10.52
N THR A 541 -33.52 9.61 11.48
CA THR A 541 -32.74 8.38 11.38
C THR A 541 -33.62 7.17 11.02
N GLU A 542 -34.71 6.97 11.74
CA GLU A 542 -35.65 5.88 11.47
C GLU A 542 -36.30 6.00 10.07
N TRP A 543 -36.65 7.22 9.66
CA TRP A 543 -37.21 7.45 8.34
C TRP A 543 -36.21 7.19 7.21
N ILE A 544 -34.98 7.71 7.32
CA ILE A 544 -33.90 7.51 6.33
C ILE A 544 -33.65 6.01 6.17
N ARG A 545 -33.49 5.28 7.26
CA ARG A 545 -33.23 3.84 7.23
C ARG A 545 -34.35 3.05 6.51
N LYS A 546 -35.61 3.47 6.64
CA LYS A 546 -36.74 2.79 6.01
C LYS A 546 -36.95 3.18 4.56
N ASN A 547 -36.65 4.41 4.17
CA ASN A 547 -37.05 4.98 2.88
C ASN A 547 -35.91 5.18 1.89
N LEU A 548 -34.67 5.21 2.36
CA LEU A 548 -33.43 5.37 1.54
C LEU A 548 -32.57 4.11 1.66
N PRO A 549 -32.91 3.05 0.92
CA PRO A 549 -32.28 1.74 1.09
C PRO A 549 -30.77 1.80 0.76
N GLY A 550 -29.95 1.16 1.60
CA GLY A 550 -28.50 1.12 1.48
C GLY A 550 -27.78 2.28 2.16
N ALA A 551 -28.44 3.42 2.39
CA ALA A 551 -27.80 4.57 3.03
C ALA A 551 -27.53 4.33 4.53
N HIS A 552 -26.39 4.86 4.99
CA HIS A 552 -25.95 4.87 6.38
C HIS A 552 -26.29 6.20 7.06
N ILE A 553 -26.21 6.25 8.39
CA ILE A 553 -26.51 7.46 9.16
C ILE A 553 -25.39 7.72 10.16
N SER A 554 -24.85 8.94 10.14
CA SER A 554 -23.82 9.46 11.04
C SER A 554 -24.25 10.73 11.76
N GLY A 555 -23.43 11.19 12.68
CA GLY A 555 -23.57 12.51 13.30
C GLY A 555 -22.44 12.84 14.23
N GLY A 556 -22.15 14.12 14.38
CA GLY A 556 -21.18 14.68 15.33
C GLY A 556 -21.77 14.71 16.74
N VAL A 557 -21.67 13.59 17.46
CA VAL A 557 -22.39 13.38 18.75
C VAL A 557 -22.00 14.40 19.82
N SER A 558 -20.77 14.88 19.81
CA SER A 558 -20.28 15.90 20.77
C SER A 558 -21.03 17.23 20.70
N ASN A 559 -21.72 17.53 19.59
CA ASN A 559 -22.52 18.74 19.43
C ASN A 559 -23.76 18.75 20.34
N LEU A 560 -24.35 17.58 20.61
CA LEU A 560 -25.55 17.41 21.42
C LEU A 560 -25.47 18.13 22.78
N SER A 561 -24.32 17.98 23.42
CA SER A 561 -24.06 18.42 24.78
C SER A 561 -23.26 19.72 24.89
N PHE A 562 -23.28 20.54 23.85
CA PHE A 562 -22.52 21.79 23.79
C PHE A 562 -22.85 22.75 24.96
N SER A 563 -24.12 22.77 25.40
CA SER A 563 -24.64 23.54 26.53
C SER A 563 -23.97 23.17 27.89
N PHE A 564 -23.40 21.94 27.98
CA PHE A 564 -22.76 21.44 29.22
C PHE A 564 -21.21 21.37 29.12
N ARG A 565 -20.61 22.22 28.30
CA ARG A 565 -19.13 22.30 28.25
C ARG A 565 -18.55 22.56 29.62
N GLY A 566 -17.55 21.73 30.04
CA GLY A 566 -16.95 21.78 31.38
C GLY A 566 -17.48 20.72 32.37
N ASN A 567 -18.58 20.03 32.07
CA ASN A 567 -19.07 18.88 32.85
C ASN A 567 -19.00 17.59 31.99
N ASN A 568 -17.85 16.93 32.04
CA ASN A 568 -17.60 15.77 31.15
C ASN A 568 -18.56 14.62 31.43
N TYR A 569 -18.91 14.35 32.69
CA TYR A 569 -19.81 13.25 33.02
C TYR A 569 -21.20 13.44 32.44
N ILE A 570 -21.82 14.62 32.60
CA ILE A 570 -23.13 14.93 32.03
C ILE A 570 -23.08 14.83 30.50
N ARG A 571 -22.04 15.32 29.88
CA ARG A 571 -21.86 15.25 28.43
C ARG A 571 -21.81 13.80 27.95
N GLU A 572 -20.97 12.97 28.57
CA GLU A 572 -20.85 11.55 28.22
C GLU A 572 -22.15 10.78 28.48
N ALA A 573 -22.86 11.08 29.57
CA ALA A 573 -24.16 10.48 29.87
C ALA A 573 -25.25 10.90 28.85
N MET A 574 -25.29 12.17 28.43
CA MET A 574 -26.16 12.62 27.33
C MET A 574 -25.86 11.88 26.01
N HIS A 575 -24.59 11.73 25.69
CA HIS A 575 -24.17 10.99 24.49
C HIS A 575 -24.60 9.51 24.56
N ALA A 576 -24.43 8.87 25.73
CA ALA A 576 -24.82 7.47 25.92
C ALA A 576 -26.32 7.25 25.73
N VAL A 577 -27.17 8.14 26.29
CA VAL A 577 -28.63 8.08 26.13
C VAL A 577 -29.03 8.35 24.68
N PHE A 578 -28.47 9.38 24.05
CA PHE A 578 -28.76 9.70 22.64
C PHE A 578 -28.40 8.53 21.72
N LEU A 579 -27.18 8.00 21.84
CA LEU A 579 -26.69 6.87 21.01
C LEU A 579 -27.55 5.63 21.22
N TYR A 580 -27.95 5.31 22.46
CA TYR A 580 -28.82 4.17 22.75
C TYR A 580 -30.11 4.22 21.90
N HIS A 581 -30.76 5.38 21.86
CA HIS A 581 -31.99 5.55 21.10
C HIS A 581 -31.74 5.68 19.58
N ALA A 582 -30.73 6.42 19.17
CA ALA A 582 -30.41 6.63 17.76
C ALA A 582 -29.93 5.33 17.06
N ILE A 583 -29.07 4.53 17.72
CA ILE A 583 -28.64 3.22 17.22
C ILE A 583 -29.82 2.26 17.13
N GLY A 584 -30.73 2.28 18.14
CA GLY A 584 -31.98 1.50 18.11
C GLY A 584 -32.90 1.86 16.94
N LYS A 585 -32.73 3.03 16.32
CA LYS A 585 -33.47 3.52 15.15
C LYS A 585 -32.66 3.41 13.83
N GLY A 586 -31.44 2.92 13.89
CA GLY A 586 -30.64 2.59 12.72
C GLY A 586 -29.47 3.52 12.42
N MET A 587 -29.08 4.40 13.38
CA MET A 587 -27.79 5.10 13.30
C MET A 587 -26.66 4.08 13.45
N ASP A 588 -25.74 4.04 12.51
CA ASP A 588 -24.68 3.02 12.45
C ASP A 588 -23.27 3.61 12.36
N PHE A 589 -23.14 4.92 12.21
CA PHE A 589 -21.88 5.67 12.33
C PHE A 589 -22.03 6.78 13.37
N GLY A 590 -20.92 7.19 13.98
CA GLY A 590 -20.91 8.37 14.84
C GLY A 590 -19.52 8.90 15.07
N ILE A 591 -19.38 10.22 14.90
CA ILE A 591 -18.14 10.94 15.24
C ILE A 591 -18.17 11.18 16.74
N VAL A 592 -17.32 10.42 17.45
CA VAL A 592 -17.34 10.31 18.92
C VAL A 592 -15.93 10.31 19.49
N ASN A 593 -15.84 10.49 20.81
CA ASN A 593 -14.61 10.20 21.55
C ASN A 593 -14.57 8.69 21.88
N PRO A 594 -13.67 7.90 21.29
CA PRO A 594 -13.60 6.45 21.54
C PRO A 594 -13.23 6.11 23.01
N ALA A 595 -12.57 7.03 23.70
CA ALA A 595 -12.17 6.86 25.10
C ALA A 595 -13.32 7.07 26.11
N THR A 596 -14.55 7.36 25.68
CA THR A 596 -15.71 7.54 26.55
C THR A 596 -15.98 6.27 27.34
N LYS A 597 -16.21 6.42 28.66
CA LYS A 597 -16.36 5.31 29.59
C LYS A 597 -17.81 5.12 30.10
N VAL A 598 -18.69 6.11 29.87
CA VAL A 598 -20.06 6.07 30.35
C VAL A 598 -20.92 5.30 29.36
N ALA A 599 -21.39 4.13 29.75
CA ALA A 599 -22.38 3.36 28.99
C ALA A 599 -23.80 3.64 29.54
N TYR A 600 -24.81 3.48 28.68
CA TYR A 600 -26.22 3.70 29.04
C TYR A 600 -26.64 2.90 30.31
N GLY A 601 -26.21 1.63 30.40
CA GLY A 601 -26.54 0.77 31.54
C GLY A 601 -25.83 1.11 32.86
N ASP A 602 -24.78 1.95 32.80
CA ASP A 602 -23.99 2.36 33.97
C ASP A 602 -24.55 3.64 34.63
N ILE A 603 -25.50 4.31 33.96
CA ILE A 603 -26.08 5.56 34.48
C ILE A 603 -27.09 5.21 35.57
N PRO A 604 -26.99 5.83 36.81
CA PRO A 604 -27.94 5.65 37.87
C PRO A 604 -29.37 5.96 37.41
N THR A 605 -30.34 5.14 37.83
CA THR A 605 -31.73 5.19 37.33
C THR A 605 -32.37 6.57 37.49
N ASP A 606 -32.13 7.27 38.63
CA ASP A 606 -32.63 8.62 38.89
C ASP A 606 -32.06 9.67 37.93
N GLN A 607 -30.79 9.51 37.55
CA GLN A 607 -30.13 10.37 36.55
C GLN A 607 -30.56 10.01 35.11
N LEU A 608 -30.66 8.72 34.83
CA LEU A 608 -31.09 8.21 33.51
C LEU A 608 -32.49 8.76 33.15
N GLU A 609 -33.44 8.77 34.07
CA GLU A 609 -34.78 9.33 33.85
C GLU A 609 -34.74 10.81 33.42
N ILE A 610 -33.90 11.63 34.07
CA ILE A 610 -33.75 13.05 33.74
C ILE A 610 -33.12 13.22 32.37
N LEU A 611 -32.08 12.42 32.04
CA LEU A 611 -31.36 12.46 30.76
C LEU A 611 -32.27 12.02 29.59
N GLU A 612 -33.11 10.99 29.81
CA GLU A 612 -34.10 10.56 28.83
C GLU A 612 -35.22 11.59 28.62
N ASP A 613 -35.65 12.24 29.68
CA ASP A 613 -36.67 13.32 29.60
C ASP A 613 -36.16 14.47 28.71
N VAL A 614 -34.84 14.77 28.76
CA VAL A 614 -34.21 15.80 27.94
C VAL A 614 -34.00 15.33 26.50
N VAL A 615 -33.41 14.16 26.28
CA VAL A 615 -33.08 13.65 24.93
C VAL A 615 -34.34 13.36 24.14
N LEU A 616 -35.41 12.88 24.76
CA LEU A 616 -36.67 12.51 24.14
C LEU A 616 -37.72 13.58 24.26
N ASN A 617 -37.43 14.74 24.86
CA ASN A 617 -38.34 15.85 25.12
C ASN A 617 -39.66 15.39 25.73
N ARG A 618 -39.58 14.61 26.84
CA ARG A 618 -40.79 14.04 27.49
C ARG A 618 -41.51 15.03 28.41
N ARG A 619 -40.79 16.08 28.84
CA ARG A 619 -41.30 17.05 29.85
C ARG A 619 -40.83 18.46 29.50
N ALA A 620 -41.64 19.45 29.78
CA ALA A 620 -41.30 20.85 29.54
C ALA A 620 -40.22 21.40 30.48
N ASP A 621 -40.07 20.84 31.71
CA ASP A 621 -39.09 21.21 32.71
C ASP A 621 -37.81 20.36 32.65
N ALA A 622 -37.64 19.53 31.61
CA ALA A 622 -36.53 18.58 31.50
C ALA A 622 -35.14 19.27 31.52
N SER A 623 -34.98 20.35 30.78
CA SER A 623 -33.74 21.13 30.71
C SER A 623 -33.36 21.73 32.07
N GLU A 624 -34.29 22.24 32.84
CA GLU A 624 -34.03 22.79 34.19
C GLU A 624 -33.59 21.69 35.17
N ARG A 625 -34.26 20.55 35.17
CA ARG A 625 -33.87 19.35 35.96
C ARG A 625 -32.47 18.86 35.65
N LEU A 626 -32.04 18.90 34.37
CA LEU A 626 -30.71 18.51 34.00
C LEU A 626 -29.65 19.51 34.47
N VAL A 627 -29.93 20.82 34.43
CA VAL A 627 -29.06 21.86 35.00
C VAL A 627 -28.88 21.64 36.50
N ASP A 628 -29.94 21.40 37.26
CA ASP A 628 -29.89 21.10 38.70
C ASP A 628 -29.07 19.85 39.01
N LEU A 629 -29.22 18.80 38.21
CA LEU A 629 -28.41 17.58 38.28
C LEU A 629 -26.94 17.87 38.02
N ALA A 630 -26.64 18.65 36.97
CA ALA A 630 -25.26 19.00 36.59
C ALA A 630 -24.56 19.79 37.69
N GLU A 631 -25.24 20.71 38.40
CA GLU A 631 -24.70 21.44 39.52
C GLU A 631 -24.42 20.54 40.75
N LYS A 632 -25.36 19.63 41.08
CA LYS A 632 -25.16 18.65 42.16
C LYS A 632 -23.93 17.77 41.90
N ILE A 633 -23.79 17.25 40.66
CA ILE A 633 -22.64 16.41 40.30
C ILE A 633 -21.33 17.20 40.36
N LYS A 634 -21.33 18.45 39.89
CA LYS A 634 -20.14 19.32 39.96
C LYS A 634 -19.71 19.54 41.40
N LEU A 635 -20.64 19.87 42.30
CA LEU A 635 -20.38 20.04 43.75
C LEU A 635 -19.85 18.74 44.37
N GLN A 636 -20.37 17.57 44.00
CA GLN A 636 -19.88 16.29 44.51
C GLN A 636 -18.46 16.00 44.00
N GLN A 637 -18.13 16.29 42.74
CA GLN A 637 -16.80 16.11 42.16
C GLN A 637 -15.78 17.08 42.81
N GLU A 638 -16.15 18.32 43.06
CA GLU A 638 -15.32 19.30 43.75
C GLU A 638 -15.07 18.89 45.22
N ALA A 639 -16.09 18.37 45.91
CA ALA A 639 -15.95 17.85 47.29
C ALA A 639 -15.02 16.62 47.33
N LEU A 640 -15.11 15.71 46.34
CA LEU A 640 -14.21 14.57 46.20
C LEU A 640 -12.77 15.00 45.89
N LYS A 641 -12.57 16.00 45.04
CA LYS A 641 -11.24 16.55 44.75
C LYS A 641 -10.62 17.24 45.96
N ASN A 642 -11.41 17.96 46.75
CA ASN A 642 -10.95 18.67 47.96
C ASN A 642 -10.76 17.73 49.16
N GLY A 643 -11.49 16.60 49.23
CA GLY A 643 -11.32 15.53 50.21
C GLY A 643 -10.19 14.54 49.91
N ALA A 644 -9.79 14.43 48.66
CA ALA A 644 -8.75 13.52 48.20
C ALA A 644 -7.31 14.08 48.30
N ALA A 645 -7.09 15.22 48.97
CA ALA A 645 -5.75 15.71 49.30
C ALA A 645 -5.01 14.83 50.32
N GLN A 646 -5.62 13.72 50.77
CA GLN A 646 -4.97 12.67 51.56
C GLN A 646 -5.30 11.29 50.99
N GLY A 647 -4.63 10.92 49.88
CA GLY A 647 -4.51 9.54 49.42
C GLY A 647 -5.50 9.06 48.35
N ALA A 648 -5.36 9.56 47.16
CA ALA A 648 -5.74 8.81 45.95
C ALA A 648 -4.80 9.18 44.83
N THR A 649 -3.90 8.29 44.54
CA THR A 649 -3.16 8.21 43.28
C THR A 649 -4.17 8.21 42.14
N THR A 650 -4.02 9.19 41.23
CA THR A 650 -4.66 9.21 39.89
C THR A 650 -4.46 7.84 39.26
N ALA A 651 -5.55 7.19 38.86
CA ALA A 651 -5.49 6.05 37.98
C ALA A 651 -4.96 6.55 36.59
N THR A 652 -3.65 6.61 36.49
CA THR A 652 -2.96 6.63 35.21
C THR A 652 -3.40 5.40 34.42
N ALA A 653 -3.63 5.54 33.15
CA ALA A 653 -3.85 4.43 32.23
C ALA A 653 -2.81 3.34 32.54
N ALA A 654 -3.25 2.10 32.76
CA ALA A 654 -2.36 1.02 33.14
C ALA A 654 -1.24 0.94 32.09
N GLU A 655 0.01 1.07 32.53
CA GLU A 655 1.16 0.90 31.66
C GLU A 655 1.08 -0.44 30.94
N PRO A 656 1.43 -0.50 29.65
CA PRO A 656 1.46 -1.75 28.91
C PRO A 656 2.28 -2.82 29.66
N GLU A 657 1.85 -4.05 29.65
CA GLU A 657 2.44 -5.14 30.44
C GLU A 657 3.95 -5.30 30.21
N TRP A 658 4.41 -5.06 28.98
CA TRP A 658 5.83 -5.10 28.61
C TRP A 658 6.69 -4.00 29.26
N ARG A 659 6.07 -2.95 29.78
CA ARG A 659 6.79 -1.90 30.55
C ARG A 659 7.32 -2.38 31.90
N LYS A 660 6.83 -3.50 32.39
CA LYS A 660 7.29 -4.12 33.65
C LYS A 660 8.59 -4.93 33.49
N ALA A 661 9.04 -5.15 32.26
CA ALA A 661 10.29 -5.86 31.95
C ALA A 661 11.52 -5.00 32.29
N ASP A 662 12.70 -5.59 32.27
CA ASP A 662 13.95 -4.85 32.41
C ASP A 662 14.20 -3.88 31.24
N VAL A 663 15.12 -2.96 31.41
CA VAL A 663 15.37 -1.89 30.42
C VAL A 663 15.83 -2.45 29.07
N ALA A 664 16.56 -3.56 29.05
CA ALA A 664 17.03 -4.18 27.81
C ALA A 664 15.86 -4.78 27.02
N GLU A 665 14.97 -5.51 27.70
CA GLU A 665 13.77 -6.10 27.08
C GLU A 665 12.77 -5.01 26.66
N ARG A 666 12.64 -3.92 27.44
CA ARG A 666 11.80 -2.77 27.07
C ARG A 666 12.29 -2.10 25.80
N LEU A 667 13.59 -1.82 25.68
CA LEU A 667 14.20 -1.22 24.49
C LEU A 667 14.03 -2.12 23.24
N SER A 668 14.30 -3.42 23.37
CA SER A 668 14.09 -4.38 22.30
C SER A 668 12.63 -4.46 21.87
N THR A 669 11.69 -4.53 22.82
CA THR A 669 10.26 -4.57 22.56
C THR A 669 9.74 -3.28 21.95
N ALA A 670 10.23 -2.13 22.40
CA ALA A 670 9.90 -0.82 21.83
C ALA A 670 10.27 -0.75 20.33
N LEU A 671 11.44 -1.29 19.95
CA LEU A 671 11.84 -1.42 18.55
C LEU A 671 10.92 -2.35 17.76
N VAL A 672 10.69 -3.57 18.25
CA VAL A 672 9.82 -4.54 17.55
C VAL A 672 8.41 -3.98 17.32
N LYS A 673 7.88 -3.22 18.27
CA LYS A 673 6.57 -2.55 18.15
C LYS A 673 6.61 -1.20 17.43
N GLY A 674 7.80 -0.65 17.17
CA GLY A 674 7.97 0.68 16.60
C GLY A 674 7.42 1.79 17.48
N VAL A 675 7.53 1.67 18.81
CA VAL A 675 7.05 2.64 19.80
C VAL A 675 8.20 3.51 20.29
N ALA A 676 8.17 4.80 20.00
CA ALA A 676 9.22 5.76 20.37
C ALA A 676 8.91 6.57 21.64
N ASP A 677 7.69 6.45 22.19
CA ASP A 677 7.18 7.33 23.26
C ASP A 677 7.94 7.19 24.58
N TYR A 678 8.51 6.02 24.86
CA TYR A 678 9.26 5.73 26.08
C TYR A 678 10.78 5.74 25.87
N MET A 679 11.24 5.95 24.61
CA MET A 679 12.63 5.77 24.21
C MET A 679 13.57 6.67 25.00
N ASP A 680 13.21 7.93 25.23
CA ASP A 680 14.03 8.90 25.97
C ASP A 680 14.26 8.43 27.41
N ALA A 681 13.22 8.01 28.10
CA ALA A 681 13.31 7.56 29.49
C ALA A 681 14.07 6.24 29.64
N ASP A 682 13.79 5.26 28.75
CA ASP A 682 14.44 3.95 28.77
C ASP A 682 15.92 4.04 28.40
N LEU A 683 16.31 4.92 27.47
CA LEU A 683 17.70 5.16 27.14
C LEU A 683 18.47 5.87 28.24
N GLN A 684 17.86 6.80 28.96
CA GLN A 684 18.49 7.41 30.14
C GLN A 684 18.73 6.38 31.23
N GLU A 685 17.80 5.45 31.47
CA GLU A 685 18.00 4.33 32.41
C GLU A 685 19.08 3.38 31.93
N ALA A 686 19.11 3.06 30.62
CA ALA A 686 20.12 2.21 30.02
C ALA A 686 21.53 2.82 30.10
N LEU A 687 21.69 4.13 29.89
CA LEU A 687 22.95 4.85 30.03
C LEU A 687 23.55 4.74 31.45
N ALA A 688 22.71 4.55 32.47
CA ALA A 688 23.18 4.30 33.84
C ALA A 688 23.55 2.82 34.09
N ALA A 689 23.02 1.89 33.31
CA ALA A 689 23.19 0.46 33.47
C ALA A 689 24.30 -0.14 32.56
N TYR A 690 24.61 0.47 31.43
CA TYR A 690 25.63 0.00 30.50
C TYR A 690 26.92 0.80 30.59
N PRO A 691 28.11 0.15 30.47
CA PRO A 691 29.40 0.82 30.58
C PRO A 691 29.65 1.90 29.49
N LYS A 692 29.12 1.70 28.29
CA LYS A 692 29.24 2.62 27.17
C LYS A 692 27.90 2.75 26.41
N ALA A 693 27.67 3.93 25.84
CA ALA A 693 26.47 4.17 25.02
C ALA A 693 26.39 3.26 23.78
N VAL A 694 27.55 2.85 23.23
CA VAL A 694 27.63 1.91 22.10
C VAL A 694 27.10 0.53 22.50
N ASP A 695 27.32 0.07 23.72
CA ASP A 695 26.87 -1.24 24.20
C ASP A 695 25.31 -1.34 24.23
N ILE A 696 24.60 -0.21 24.36
CA ILE A 696 23.16 -0.16 24.27
C ILE A 696 22.69 -0.38 22.83
N ILE A 697 23.44 0.16 21.88
CA ILE A 697 23.14 -0.05 20.45
C ILE A 697 23.40 -1.52 20.07
N GLU A 698 24.60 -2.03 20.37
CA GLU A 698 25.04 -3.38 20.01
C GLU A 698 24.27 -4.49 20.77
N GLY A 699 23.75 -4.17 21.95
CA GLY A 699 22.97 -5.09 22.78
C GLY A 699 21.48 -5.02 22.50
N PRO A 700 20.71 -4.34 23.37
CA PRO A 700 19.23 -4.39 23.35
C PRO A 700 18.60 -3.82 22.08
N LEU A 701 19.17 -2.76 21.48
CA LEU A 701 18.60 -2.18 20.26
C LEU A 701 18.81 -3.10 19.06
N MET A 702 19.99 -3.67 18.89
CA MET A 702 20.27 -4.63 17.82
C MET A 702 19.51 -5.94 18.01
N ALA A 703 19.31 -6.40 19.26
CA ALA A 703 18.44 -7.57 19.52
C ALA A 703 17.01 -7.34 19.02
N GLY A 704 16.46 -6.12 19.22
CA GLY A 704 15.17 -5.73 18.67
C GLY A 704 15.14 -5.74 17.13
N MET A 705 16.16 -5.16 16.48
CA MET A 705 16.28 -5.15 15.02
C MET A 705 16.40 -6.55 14.42
N ASN A 706 17.17 -7.43 15.06
CA ASN A 706 17.26 -8.84 14.65
C ASN A 706 15.89 -9.52 14.65
N LYS A 707 15.11 -9.29 15.71
CA LYS A 707 13.76 -9.85 15.81
C LYS A 707 12.83 -9.31 14.73
N VAL A 708 12.96 -8.03 14.38
CA VAL A 708 12.23 -7.43 13.25
C VAL A 708 12.62 -8.11 11.95
N GLY A 709 13.92 -8.33 11.71
CA GLY A 709 14.41 -9.06 10.53
C GLY A 709 13.83 -10.47 10.42
N GLU A 710 13.81 -11.22 11.52
CA GLU A 710 13.18 -12.56 11.58
C GLU A 710 11.68 -12.49 11.25
N LEU A 711 10.95 -11.53 11.85
CA LEU A 711 9.51 -11.38 11.65
C LEU A 711 9.17 -10.97 10.22
N PHE A 712 9.97 -10.09 9.62
CA PHE A 712 9.83 -9.69 8.22
C PHE A 712 10.14 -10.86 7.28
N GLY A 713 11.27 -11.55 7.48
CA GLY A 713 11.66 -12.70 6.65
C GLY A 713 10.69 -13.88 6.68
N CYS A 714 9.91 -14.05 7.77
CA CYS A 714 8.87 -15.09 7.86
C CYS A 714 7.44 -14.58 7.53
N GLY A 715 7.30 -13.36 6.99
CA GLY A 715 6.02 -12.77 6.57
C GLY A 715 5.08 -12.37 7.72
N LYS A 716 5.59 -12.31 8.96
CA LYS A 716 4.81 -11.86 10.13
C LYS A 716 4.88 -10.35 10.37
N MET A 717 5.71 -9.65 9.61
CA MET A 717 5.85 -8.20 9.61
C MET A 717 5.95 -7.73 8.17
N PHE A 718 5.36 -6.59 7.82
CA PHE A 718 5.36 -6.04 6.47
C PHE A 718 6.15 -4.72 6.39
N LEU A 719 6.48 -4.27 5.17
CA LEU A 719 7.43 -3.18 4.94
C LEU A 719 7.15 -1.89 5.74
N PRO A 720 5.92 -1.34 5.81
CA PRO A 720 5.66 -0.15 6.64
C PRO A 720 6.00 -0.34 8.12
N GLN A 721 5.88 -1.55 8.66
CA GLN A 721 6.26 -1.86 10.04
C GLN A 721 7.79 -1.84 10.20
N VAL A 722 8.54 -2.37 9.23
CA VAL A 722 10.01 -2.32 9.22
C VAL A 722 10.50 -0.87 9.16
N VAL A 723 9.90 -0.05 8.30
CA VAL A 723 10.20 1.39 8.18
C VAL A 723 9.93 2.12 9.51
N LYS A 724 8.82 1.81 10.18
CA LYS A 724 8.50 2.36 11.50
C LYS A 724 9.55 1.98 12.55
N THR A 725 9.96 0.71 12.59
CA THR A 725 11.03 0.24 13.49
C THR A 725 12.36 0.93 13.20
N ALA A 726 12.72 1.06 11.93
CA ALA A 726 13.94 1.75 11.49
C ALA A 726 13.97 3.22 11.96
N ARG A 727 12.83 3.92 11.89
CA ARG A 727 12.68 5.29 12.43
C ARG A 727 12.85 5.33 13.96
N THR A 728 12.29 4.35 14.68
CA THR A 728 12.46 4.24 16.14
C THR A 728 13.93 4.01 16.50
N MET A 729 14.64 3.20 15.74
CA MET A 729 16.09 2.99 15.90
C MET A 729 16.88 4.27 15.66
N LYS A 730 16.57 5.01 14.59
CA LYS A 730 17.21 6.31 14.28
C LYS A 730 17.03 7.32 15.40
N LYS A 731 15.83 7.40 16.00
CA LYS A 731 15.57 8.24 17.17
C LYS A 731 16.44 7.81 18.37
N ALA A 732 16.51 6.51 18.64
CA ALA A 732 17.35 5.99 19.74
C ALA A 732 18.82 6.33 19.53
N VAL A 733 19.36 6.14 18.32
CA VAL A 733 20.74 6.50 17.98
C VAL A 733 20.99 8.01 18.14
N ALA A 734 20.06 8.85 17.68
CA ALA A 734 20.18 10.31 17.84
C ALA A 734 20.25 10.75 19.31
N ILE A 735 19.51 10.10 20.22
CA ILE A 735 19.56 10.35 21.66
C ILE A 735 20.89 9.92 22.25
N LEU A 736 21.46 8.78 21.78
CA LEU A 736 22.73 8.25 22.27
C LEU A 736 23.96 8.96 21.67
N GLN A 737 23.81 9.62 20.52
CA GLN A 737 24.89 10.26 19.77
C GLN A 737 25.76 11.20 20.61
N PRO A 738 25.22 12.13 21.43
CA PRO A 738 26.04 13.00 22.28
C PRO A 738 26.90 12.24 23.30
N TYR A 739 26.42 11.10 23.79
CA TYR A 739 27.14 10.27 24.74
C TYR A 739 28.24 9.43 24.05
N ILE A 740 27.97 8.97 22.84
CA ILE A 740 28.95 8.26 21.99
C ILE A 740 30.08 9.23 21.59
N GLU A 741 29.76 10.48 21.26
CA GLU A 741 30.73 11.51 20.93
C GLU A 741 31.60 11.92 22.13
N ALA A 742 31.01 11.94 23.34
CA ALA A 742 31.73 12.21 24.56
C ALA A 742 32.75 11.10 24.94
N ASP A 743 32.46 9.87 24.55
CA ASP A 743 33.33 8.69 24.76
C ASP A 743 34.43 8.56 23.70
N LYS A 744 34.36 9.30 22.59
CA LYS A 744 35.37 9.23 21.49
C LYS A 744 36.46 10.26 21.65
N LYS A 745 37.67 9.77 21.63
CA LYS A 745 38.86 10.55 21.24
C LYS A 745 38.91 10.62 19.72
N GLU A 746 38.71 11.83 19.17
CA GLU A 746 38.88 12.25 17.76
C GLU A 746 38.70 11.18 16.65
N GLY A 747 37.67 11.29 15.82
CA GLY A 747 37.54 10.72 14.47
C GLY A 747 36.43 9.71 14.30
N THR A 748 35.44 10.09 13.50
CA THR A 748 34.32 9.36 12.91
C THR A 748 32.99 9.35 13.68
N THR A 749 32.02 10.05 13.07
CA THR A 749 30.65 10.18 13.57
C THR A 749 29.71 9.09 13.02
N THR A 750 30.13 8.29 12.05
CA THR A 750 29.34 7.25 11.38
C THR A 750 29.89 5.86 11.67
N ALA A 751 29.03 4.84 11.63
CA ALA A 751 29.40 3.43 11.76
C ALA A 751 30.23 2.93 10.57
N GLY A 752 30.16 3.63 9.43
CA GLY A 752 30.91 3.39 8.20
C GLY A 752 30.17 4.01 6.99
N LYS A 753 30.85 4.02 5.85
CA LYS A 753 30.32 4.51 4.57
C LYS A 753 29.99 3.34 3.65
N VAL A 754 28.76 3.30 3.15
CA VAL A 754 28.27 2.27 2.23
C VAL A 754 27.86 2.91 0.92
N LEU A 755 28.42 2.41 -0.18
CA LEU A 755 27.96 2.80 -1.52
C LEU A 755 26.92 1.80 -2.01
N MET A 756 25.75 2.27 -2.38
CA MET A 756 24.65 1.44 -2.86
C MET A 756 24.37 1.71 -4.33
N ALA A 757 24.15 0.65 -5.09
CA ALA A 757 23.79 0.76 -6.50
C ALA A 757 22.91 -0.40 -6.96
N THR A 758 21.91 -0.11 -7.79
CA THR A 758 21.32 -1.11 -8.66
C THR A 758 22.16 -1.23 -9.92
N VAL A 759 22.64 -2.45 -10.21
CA VAL A 759 23.62 -2.68 -11.29
C VAL A 759 23.06 -2.34 -12.67
N LYS A 760 23.95 -2.18 -13.62
CA LYS A 760 23.67 -1.87 -15.01
C LYS A 760 22.60 -2.78 -15.61
N GLY A 761 21.67 -2.19 -16.37
CA GLY A 761 20.58 -2.91 -17.03
C GLY A 761 19.38 -3.22 -16.13
N ASP A 762 19.44 -2.82 -14.86
CA ASP A 762 18.36 -3.02 -13.91
C ASP A 762 17.83 -1.67 -13.38
N VAL A 763 16.52 -1.45 -13.49
CA VAL A 763 15.83 -0.21 -13.07
C VAL A 763 15.09 -0.34 -11.75
N HIS A 764 15.12 -1.52 -11.12
CA HIS A 764 14.38 -1.81 -9.90
C HIS A 764 15.15 -1.30 -8.69
N ASP A 765 14.70 -0.23 -8.09
CA ASP A 765 15.34 0.45 -6.96
C ASP A 765 14.68 0.18 -5.60
N ILE A 766 13.44 -0.29 -5.56
CA ILE A 766 12.68 -0.45 -4.32
C ILE A 766 13.44 -1.27 -3.28
N GLY A 767 14.01 -2.41 -3.67
CA GLY A 767 14.80 -3.26 -2.78
C GLY A 767 16.05 -2.55 -2.26
N LYS A 768 16.75 -1.82 -3.13
CA LYS A 768 17.91 -1.00 -2.79
C LYS A 768 17.52 0.12 -1.83
N ASN A 769 16.50 0.88 -2.13
CA ASN A 769 16.03 1.99 -1.30
C ASN A 769 15.64 1.53 0.12
N ILE A 770 15.06 0.32 0.26
CA ILE A 770 14.80 -0.28 1.56
C ILE A 770 16.12 -0.51 2.33
N VAL A 771 17.14 -1.05 1.66
CA VAL A 771 18.47 -1.27 2.29
C VAL A 771 19.09 0.06 2.66
N ASP A 772 19.05 1.07 1.80
CA ASP A 772 19.56 2.43 2.05
C ASP A 772 18.96 3.02 3.33
N VAL A 773 17.64 2.89 3.45
CA VAL A 773 16.89 3.31 4.63
C VAL A 773 17.35 2.55 5.88
N VAL A 774 17.41 1.22 5.82
CA VAL A 774 17.79 0.38 6.96
C VAL A 774 19.24 0.65 7.38
N MET A 775 20.16 0.82 6.43
CA MET A 775 21.56 1.15 6.71
C MET A 775 21.71 2.55 7.32
N SER A 776 21.03 3.57 6.77
CA SER A 776 21.03 4.93 7.32
C SER A 776 20.50 4.97 8.76
N CYS A 777 19.46 4.18 9.07
CA CYS A 777 18.92 4.05 10.42
C CYS A 777 19.86 3.40 11.43
N ASN A 778 20.82 2.60 10.94
CA ASN A 778 21.86 1.99 11.73
C ASN A 778 23.18 2.79 11.73
N ASN A 779 23.09 4.09 11.48
CA ASN A 779 24.17 5.07 11.54
C ASN A 779 25.29 4.87 10.49
N TYR A 780 24.98 4.21 9.34
CA TYR A 780 25.88 4.20 8.19
C TYR A 780 25.62 5.42 7.30
N GLU A 781 26.68 6.02 6.77
CA GLU A 781 26.55 7.00 5.69
C GLU A 781 26.34 6.25 4.38
N VAL A 782 25.15 6.38 3.79
CA VAL A 782 24.79 5.72 2.54
C VAL A 782 24.99 6.67 1.39
N ILE A 783 25.76 6.23 0.39
CA ILE A 783 25.94 6.94 -0.88
C ILE A 783 25.21 6.16 -1.94
N ASP A 784 24.03 6.62 -2.28
CA ASP A 784 23.19 6.00 -3.32
C ASP A 784 23.57 6.50 -4.71
N LEU A 785 23.92 5.58 -5.61
CA LEU A 785 24.21 5.86 -7.01
C LEU A 785 22.98 5.72 -7.92
N GLY A 786 21.83 5.28 -7.37
CA GLY A 786 20.61 5.04 -8.13
C GLY A 786 20.63 3.70 -8.87
N VAL A 787 19.99 3.69 -10.03
CA VAL A 787 19.75 2.49 -10.85
C VAL A 787 20.64 2.48 -12.11
N MET A 788 20.77 1.32 -12.76
CA MET A 788 21.50 1.14 -14.01
C MET A 788 22.97 1.58 -13.97
N VAL A 789 23.60 1.42 -12.81
CA VAL A 789 24.95 1.97 -12.59
C VAL A 789 26.02 1.05 -13.21
N PRO A 790 26.82 1.53 -14.18
CA PRO A 790 27.92 0.74 -14.75
C PRO A 790 28.99 0.38 -13.72
N ALA A 791 29.60 -0.80 -13.87
CA ALA A 791 30.67 -1.29 -12.99
C ALA A 791 31.80 -0.27 -12.79
N GLU A 792 32.30 0.32 -13.87
CA GLU A 792 33.35 1.35 -13.85
C GLU A 792 32.97 2.58 -12.99
N GLN A 793 31.68 2.99 -13.02
CA GLN A 793 31.18 4.11 -12.23
C GLN A 793 31.11 3.76 -10.75
N ILE A 794 30.65 2.54 -10.41
CA ILE A 794 30.61 2.04 -9.03
C ILE A 794 32.04 2.04 -8.45
N VAL A 795 33.00 1.46 -9.17
CA VAL A 795 34.38 1.38 -8.73
C VAL A 795 35.03 2.77 -8.58
N LYS A 796 34.87 3.64 -9.57
CA LYS A 796 35.36 5.02 -9.54
C LYS A 796 34.80 5.82 -8.37
N LYS A 797 33.50 5.68 -8.10
CA LYS A 797 32.83 6.41 -7.03
C LYS A 797 33.21 5.85 -5.67
N ALA A 798 33.34 4.53 -5.54
CA ALA A 798 33.80 3.89 -4.31
C ALA A 798 35.20 4.40 -3.87
N VAL A 799 36.10 4.56 -4.82
CA VAL A 799 37.42 5.13 -4.57
C VAL A 799 37.37 6.62 -4.22
N ALA A 800 36.59 7.40 -4.98
CA ALA A 800 36.48 8.85 -4.80
C ALA A 800 35.89 9.24 -3.43
N GLU A 801 34.90 8.49 -2.96
CA GLU A 801 34.20 8.74 -1.68
C GLU A 801 34.87 8.01 -0.50
N ASN A 802 35.87 7.18 -0.76
CA ASN A 802 36.58 6.37 0.26
C ASN A 802 35.59 5.57 1.13
N VAL A 803 34.75 4.75 0.47
CA VAL A 803 33.72 3.94 1.14
C VAL A 803 34.33 2.71 1.81
N ASP A 804 33.65 2.19 2.82
CA ASP A 804 34.09 1.01 3.57
C ASP A 804 33.55 -0.30 2.97
N MET A 805 32.42 -0.23 2.23
CA MET A 805 31.79 -1.38 1.57
C MET A 805 30.86 -0.94 0.44
N ILE A 806 30.49 -1.90 -0.42
CA ILE A 806 29.61 -1.70 -1.56
C ILE A 806 28.42 -2.64 -1.45
N GLY A 807 27.21 -2.12 -1.63
CA GLY A 807 25.96 -2.88 -1.74
C GLY A 807 25.46 -2.89 -3.19
N LEU A 808 25.28 -4.08 -3.75
CA LEU A 808 24.74 -4.29 -5.09
C LEU A 808 23.32 -4.86 -5.02
N SER A 809 22.40 -4.24 -5.75
CA SER A 809 21.01 -4.70 -5.88
C SER A 809 20.72 -5.10 -7.32
N GLY A 810 19.86 -6.12 -7.49
CA GLY A 810 19.34 -6.54 -8.77
C GLY A 810 18.09 -7.40 -8.64
N LEU A 811 17.13 -7.18 -9.55
CA LEU A 811 15.84 -7.88 -9.55
C LEU A 811 15.66 -8.79 -10.76
N ILE A 812 16.38 -8.55 -11.84
CA ILE A 812 16.23 -9.30 -13.10
C ILE A 812 17.46 -10.19 -13.36
N THR A 813 17.30 -11.25 -14.11
CA THR A 813 18.38 -12.21 -14.39
C THR A 813 19.65 -11.58 -14.97
N PRO A 814 19.58 -10.61 -15.93
CA PRO A 814 20.79 -9.94 -16.42
C PRO A 814 21.61 -9.23 -15.35
N SER A 815 21.02 -8.81 -14.24
CA SER A 815 21.71 -8.15 -13.13
C SER A 815 22.75 -9.06 -12.48
N LEU A 816 22.55 -10.37 -12.53
CA LEU A 816 23.46 -11.36 -11.97
C LEU A 816 24.84 -11.34 -12.68
N GLU A 817 24.85 -11.19 -14.02
CA GLU A 817 26.08 -11.05 -14.79
C GLU A 817 26.76 -9.70 -14.53
N GLU A 818 25.99 -8.64 -14.39
CA GLU A 818 26.53 -7.31 -14.09
C GLU A 818 27.16 -7.23 -12.68
N MET A 819 26.65 -7.99 -11.70
CA MET A 819 27.29 -8.12 -10.38
C MET A 819 28.65 -8.82 -10.47
N VAL A 820 28.79 -9.81 -11.35
CA VAL A 820 30.09 -10.45 -11.66
C VAL A 820 31.03 -9.44 -12.31
N ASN A 821 30.53 -8.61 -13.25
CA ASN A 821 31.31 -7.55 -13.89
C ASN A 821 31.84 -6.53 -12.87
N VAL A 822 30.99 -6.09 -11.92
CA VAL A 822 31.42 -5.18 -10.83
C VAL A 822 32.54 -5.80 -10.00
N ALA A 823 32.39 -7.05 -9.59
CA ALA A 823 33.40 -7.76 -8.83
C ALA A 823 34.75 -7.90 -9.60
N THR A 824 34.67 -8.18 -10.90
CA THR A 824 35.83 -8.27 -11.79
C THR A 824 36.54 -6.92 -11.94
N GLU A 825 35.80 -5.84 -12.12
CA GLU A 825 36.36 -4.48 -12.20
C GLU A 825 37.00 -4.04 -10.88
N MET A 826 36.42 -4.44 -9.73
CA MET A 826 37.03 -4.19 -8.42
C MET A 826 38.36 -4.95 -8.24
N GLU A 827 38.43 -6.21 -8.69
CA GLU A 827 39.65 -6.99 -8.70
C GLU A 827 40.73 -6.33 -9.57
N HIS A 828 40.36 -5.89 -10.79
CA HIS A 828 41.27 -5.18 -11.69
C HIS A 828 41.77 -3.85 -11.10
N ALA A 829 40.93 -3.17 -10.33
CA ALA A 829 41.29 -1.93 -9.63
C ALA A 829 42.11 -2.16 -8.37
N GLY A 830 42.37 -3.42 -7.95
CA GLY A 830 43.09 -3.79 -6.75
C GLY A 830 42.40 -3.36 -5.45
N LEU A 831 41.07 -3.30 -5.42
CA LEU A 831 40.28 -2.92 -4.26
C LEU A 831 40.01 -4.15 -3.40
N ASP A 832 40.09 -4.02 -2.07
CA ASP A 832 39.68 -5.04 -1.08
C ASP A 832 38.46 -4.59 -0.26
N LEU A 833 37.46 -3.97 -0.94
CA LEU A 833 36.24 -3.52 -0.31
C LEU A 833 35.21 -4.66 -0.27
N PRO A 834 34.56 -4.94 0.87
CA PRO A 834 33.47 -5.93 0.91
C PRO A 834 32.33 -5.58 -0.03
N ILE A 835 31.79 -6.59 -0.69
CA ILE A 835 30.61 -6.49 -1.53
C ILE A 835 29.44 -7.22 -0.84
N MET A 836 28.37 -6.51 -0.58
CA MET A 836 27.07 -7.08 -0.16
C MET A 836 26.18 -7.21 -1.40
N VAL A 837 25.68 -8.39 -1.66
CA VAL A 837 24.84 -8.70 -2.83
C VAL A 837 23.44 -8.99 -2.36
N GLY A 838 22.45 -8.25 -2.86
CA GLY A 838 21.05 -8.41 -2.52
C GLY A 838 20.13 -8.26 -3.73
N GLY A 839 18.84 -8.59 -3.54
CA GLY A 839 17.81 -8.54 -4.56
C GLY A 839 17.15 -9.90 -4.81
N ALA A 840 15.94 -9.88 -5.35
CA ALA A 840 15.09 -11.06 -5.42
C ALA A 840 15.63 -12.21 -6.30
N THR A 841 16.45 -11.89 -7.32
CA THR A 841 17.08 -12.91 -8.18
C THR A 841 18.43 -13.38 -7.66
N THR A 842 18.98 -12.72 -6.64
CA THR A 842 20.29 -13.08 -6.10
C THR A 842 20.19 -14.27 -5.15
N SER A 843 21.24 -15.06 -5.09
CA SER A 843 21.32 -16.20 -4.19
C SER A 843 22.72 -16.43 -3.69
N GLU A 844 22.86 -17.11 -2.57
CA GLU A 844 24.16 -17.51 -2.04
C GLU A 844 24.90 -18.44 -3.01
N MET A 845 24.17 -19.29 -3.74
CA MET A 845 24.73 -20.19 -4.76
C MET A 845 25.34 -19.39 -5.92
N HIS A 846 24.65 -18.34 -6.39
CA HIS A 846 25.18 -17.45 -7.44
C HIS A 846 26.46 -16.74 -6.97
N VAL A 847 26.45 -16.21 -5.74
CA VAL A 847 27.64 -15.59 -5.16
C VAL A 847 28.79 -16.59 -5.08
N ALA A 848 28.53 -17.79 -4.57
CA ALA A 848 29.55 -18.84 -4.41
C ALA A 848 30.16 -19.32 -5.76
N LEU A 849 29.32 -19.42 -6.80
CA LEU A 849 29.72 -20.00 -8.10
C LEU A 849 30.30 -18.96 -9.08
N LYS A 850 29.79 -17.72 -9.04
CA LYS A 850 30.05 -16.74 -10.10
C LYS A 850 30.80 -15.49 -9.62
N ILE A 851 30.44 -14.94 -8.44
CA ILE A 851 31.02 -13.67 -7.99
C ILE A 851 32.30 -13.91 -7.14
N ALA A 852 32.22 -14.74 -6.12
CA ALA A 852 33.35 -15.00 -5.23
C ALA A 852 34.61 -15.58 -5.94
N PRO A 853 34.51 -16.38 -7.03
CA PRO A 853 35.69 -16.85 -7.75
C PRO A 853 36.46 -15.77 -8.52
N VAL A 854 35.83 -14.65 -8.85
CA VAL A 854 36.46 -13.56 -9.64
C VAL A 854 36.92 -12.37 -8.80
N TYR A 855 36.72 -12.43 -7.48
CA TYR A 855 37.08 -11.38 -6.56
C TYR A 855 37.78 -11.90 -5.30
N SER A 856 38.96 -11.38 -5.03
CA SER A 856 39.77 -11.77 -3.86
C SER A 856 39.26 -11.20 -2.53
N GLY A 857 38.49 -10.14 -2.58
CA GLY A 857 37.81 -9.51 -1.43
C GLY A 857 36.67 -10.37 -0.85
N ILE A 858 35.92 -9.79 0.06
CA ILE A 858 34.75 -10.45 0.66
C ILE A 858 33.50 -10.16 -0.17
N VAL A 859 32.78 -11.21 -0.55
CA VAL A 859 31.43 -11.08 -1.13
C VAL A 859 30.42 -11.80 -0.25
N VAL A 860 29.35 -11.12 0.13
CA VAL A 860 28.32 -11.68 1.03
C VAL A 860 26.97 -11.55 0.36
N TRP A 861 26.26 -12.67 0.26
CA TRP A 861 24.84 -12.63 -0.08
C TRP A 861 24.00 -12.25 1.13
N VAL A 862 23.16 -11.25 0.99
CA VAL A 862 22.26 -10.78 2.04
C VAL A 862 20.82 -11.04 1.61
N LYS A 863 20.18 -11.98 2.29
CA LYS A 863 18.87 -12.51 1.93
C LYS A 863 17.75 -11.47 2.01
N ASP A 864 17.80 -10.59 2.99
CA ASP A 864 16.78 -9.56 3.21
C ASP A 864 17.40 -8.25 3.70
N ALA A 865 16.66 -7.16 3.52
CA ALA A 865 17.13 -5.81 3.82
C ALA A 865 17.52 -5.63 5.30
N ALA A 866 16.81 -6.26 6.23
CA ALA A 866 17.04 -6.10 7.66
C ALA A 866 18.33 -6.76 8.14
N GLN A 867 18.90 -7.69 7.37
CA GLN A 867 20.19 -8.35 7.70
C GLN A 867 21.41 -7.50 7.31
N ASN A 868 21.25 -6.50 6.43
CA ASN A 868 22.40 -5.69 5.97
C ASN A 868 23.20 -5.03 7.10
N PRO A 869 22.62 -4.40 8.13
CA PRO A 869 23.38 -3.81 9.20
C PRO A 869 24.21 -4.80 10.01
N LEU A 870 23.67 -6.01 10.23
CA LEU A 870 24.38 -7.08 10.94
C LEU A 870 25.60 -7.57 10.16
N VAL A 871 25.42 -7.75 8.86
CA VAL A 871 26.52 -8.12 7.96
C VAL A 871 27.56 -7.01 7.91
N ALA A 872 27.10 -5.76 7.76
CA ALA A 872 27.97 -4.59 7.73
C ALA A 872 28.77 -4.43 9.03
N GLN A 873 28.16 -4.65 10.21
CA GLN A 873 28.84 -4.62 11.50
C GLN A 873 30.00 -5.65 11.58
N ARG A 874 29.74 -6.89 11.10
CA ARG A 874 30.78 -7.92 11.01
C ARG A 874 31.92 -7.53 10.05
N LEU A 875 31.59 -6.85 8.95
CA LEU A 875 32.54 -6.39 7.95
C LEU A 875 33.39 -5.20 8.43
N MET A 876 32.83 -4.34 9.28
CA MET A 876 33.54 -3.18 9.86
C MET A 876 34.52 -3.55 10.99
N ASN A 877 34.27 -4.65 11.71
CA ASN A 877 35.12 -5.12 12.78
C ASN A 877 36.30 -5.93 12.18
N ALA A 878 37.52 -5.43 12.33
CA ALA A 878 38.72 -6.03 11.69
C ALA A 878 39.00 -7.49 12.09
N ASP A 879 38.71 -7.87 13.35
CA ASP A 879 38.92 -9.23 13.83
C ASP A 879 37.80 -10.18 13.40
N ASP A 880 36.55 -9.71 13.41
CA ASP A 880 35.40 -10.49 12.97
C ASP A 880 35.38 -10.63 11.44
N ARG A 881 35.76 -9.59 10.70
CA ARG A 881 35.92 -9.61 9.22
C ARG A 881 36.80 -10.78 8.74
N LYS A 882 37.93 -11.04 9.39
CA LYS A 882 38.81 -12.15 9.03
C LYS A 882 38.16 -13.51 9.28
N LYS A 883 37.50 -13.67 10.43
CA LYS A 883 36.78 -14.90 10.76
C LYS A 883 35.60 -15.10 9.80
N PHE A 884 34.87 -14.04 9.52
CA PHE A 884 33.72 -14.07 8.62
C PHE A 884 34.14 -14.44 7.19
N LYS A 885 35.28 -13.92 6.71
CA LYS A 885 35.81 -14.33 5.40
C LYS A 885 36.09 -15.84 5.37
N ALA A 886 36.75 -16.37 6.38
CA ALA A 886 37.08 -17.81 6.44
C ALA A 886 35.78 -18.67 6.49
N GLU A 887 34.75 -18.24 7.26
CA GLU A 887 33.46 -18.91 7.31
C GLU A 887 32.76 -18.93 5.93
N LEU A 888 32.83 -17.81 5.20
CA LEU A 888 32.25 -17.70 3.86
C LEU A 888 33.03 -18.54 2.83
N ASP A 889 34.36 -18.49 2.86
CA ASP A 889 35.22 -19.26 1.95
C ASP A 889 34.93 -20.77 2.10
N ASP A 890 34.87 -21.28 3.35
CA ASP A 890 34.53 -22.68 3.63
C ASP A 890 33.11 -23.03 3.17
N ARG A 891 32.15 -22.13 3.38
CA ARG A 891 30.76 -22.33 2.98
C ARG A 891 30.60 -22.33 1.46
N TYR A 892 31.24 -21.41 0.77
CA TYR A 892 31.22 -21.34 -0.69
C TYR A 892 31.98 -22.52 -1.34
N ALA A 893 33.02 -23.02 -0.71
CA ALA A 893 33.68 -24.25 -1.17
C ALA A 893 32.74 -25.44 -1.13
N ARG A 894 32.00 -25.62 -0.01
CA ARG A 894 30.97 -26.68 0.13
C ARG A 894 29.85 -26.52 -0.90
N LEU A 895 29.32 -25.34 -1.08
CA LEU A 895 28.27 -25.07 -2.09
C LEU A 895 28.73 -25.40 -3.51
N ARG A 896 29.99 -25.08 -3.85
CA ARG A 896 30.58 -25.46 -5.15
C ARG A 896 30.71 -26.97 -5.32
N GLU A 897 31.12 -27.68 -4.26
CA GLU A 897 31.21 -29.15 -4.27
C GLU A 897 29.83 -29.81 -4.41
N GLU A 898 28.86 -29.35 -3.65
CA GLU A 898 27.49 -29.81 -3.74
C GLU A 898 26.88 -29.57 -5.13
N TYR A 899 27.09 -28.38 -5.70
CA TYR A 899 26.64 -28.08 -7.04
C TYR A 899 27.31 -28.95 -8.10
N ALA A 900 28.62 -29.18 -8.00
CA ALA A 900 29.36 -30.05 -8.91
C ALA A 900 28.92 -31.52 -8.78
N ALA A 901 28.55 -31.98 -7.57
CA ALA A 901 28.03 -33.33 -7.35
C ALA A 901 26.60 -33.50 -7.92
N HIS A 902 25.77 -32.43 -7.93
CA HIS A 902 24.42 -32.45 -8.52
C HIS A 902 24.41 -32.25 -10.03
N GLN A 903 25.49 -31.73 -10.64
CA GLN A 903 25.69 -31.82 -12.10
C GLN A 903 25.97 -33.29 -12.46
N GLN A 904 24.91 -34.09 -12.51
CA GLN A 904 24.99 -35.45 -13.05
C GLN A 904 25.65 -35.38 -14.43
N LYS A 905 26.71 -36.13 -14.61
CA LYS A 905 27.23 -36.42 -15.94
C LYS A 905 26.08 -36.96 -16.78
N LEU A 906 25.58 -36.13 -17.67
CA LEU A 906 24.67 -36.59 -18.70
C LEU A 906 25.38 -37.73 -19.40
N SER A 907 24.79 -38.94 -19.32
CA SER A 907 25.30 -40.09 -20.08
C SER A 907 25.29 -39.73 -21.54
N SER A 908 26.34 -40.13 -22.26
CA SER A 908 26.34 -39.90 -23.71
C SER A 908 25.07 -40.54 -24.33
N LEU A 909 24.58 -40.01 -25.43
CA LEU A 909 23.36 -40.52 -26.07
C LEU A 909 23.46 -42.01 -26.35
N ASP A 910 24.67 -42.52 -26.62
CA ASP A 910 24.95 -43.94 -26.87
C ASP A 910 24.90 -44.78 -25.56
N GLU A 911 25.32 -44.25 -24.44
CA GLU A 911 25.16 -44.87 -23.13
C GLU A 911 23.70 -44.89 -22.67
N ALA A 912 22.98 -43.79 -22.87
CA ALA A 912 21.56 -43.69 -22.58
C ALA A 912 20.72 -44.65 -23.41
N ARG A 913 21.11 -44.84 -24.70
CA ARG A 913 20.48 -45.86 -25.58
C ARG A 913 20.80 -47.29 -25.14
N LYS A 914 21.97 -47.56 -24.64
CA LYS A 914 22.35 -48.88 -24.11
C LYS A 914 21.63 -49.23 -22.77
N ASN A 915 21.40 -48.20 -21.97
CA ASN A 915 20.73 -48.34 -20.68
C ASN A 915 19.21 -48.13 -20.73
N LYS A 916 18.64 -48.05 -21.92
CA LYS A 916 17.20 -47.89 -22.06
C LYS A 916 16.44 -49.02 -21.40
N LEU A 917 15.45 -48.68 -20.59
CA LEU A 917 14.56 -49.62 -19.92
C LEU A 917 13.80 -50.44 -20.98
N ASN A 918 14.02 -51.74 -21.04
CA ASN A 918 13.35 -52.66 -21.96
C ASN A 918 12.20 -53.31 -21.18
N LEU A 919 10.97 -52.78 -21.30
CA LEU A 919 9.80 -53.24 -20.56
C LEU A 919 9.09 -54.43 -21.25
N PHE A 920 9.59 -54.89 -22.41
CA PHE A 920 8.91 -55.91 -23.25
C PHE A 920 9.84 -57.04 -23.76
N GLU A 921 10.83 -57.48 -23.02
CA GLU A 921 11.46 -58.78 -23.14
C GLU A 921 11.13 -59.66 -21.96
#